data_22c653c6a4389aa83ffca80abe27c796
#
_entry.id   22c653c6a4389aa83ffca80abe27c796
#
_cell.length_a   1.000
_cell.length_b   1.000
_cell.length_c   1.000
_cell.angle_alpha   90.00
_cell.angle_beta   90.00
_cell.angle_gamma   90.00
#
_symmetry.space_group_name_H-M   'P 1'
#
loop_
_entity.id
_entity.type
_entity.pdbx_description
1 polymer ?
#
loop_
_entity_poly.entity_id
_entity_poly.type
_entity_poly.pdbx_seq_one_letter_code
_entity_poly.pdbx_strand_id
1 'polypeptide(L)'
;MNASVRIGARSLLAHRRRLLGTVASIVLGVAFLTGTMVLGDTLRANFDTLFADANAGTGAVVRSAEVLDAPNVPGGVRAPLDDALTAKLRAVPGVSAAEPSVQGAGQLIGADGTPIGGQGPPTLAGNWINDSQLNPYRLAEGRAPAAPGEVVVNRGAARTGGLHLGSTTVLRTPDPVRVTVVGIATFGADADGMGPSTFTALTLADAQAHLTPRGSGQVSTVRLRSDTLSQRQLVERVRPLLPDGVEALTGADATAQSTADVSGRFLGLFTTLLLVFAGIALLVATFTIHNTFAIVTAQRTRENALLRALGASRGQVLGTTLGEALALGALASGLGLLGGFGVAAGLKALFAAIGFTLPTGGTVVHTATIVLPLLTGTVVAVGSALAPALRAARTAPLAALRETAVDGAAEGRGAWLRAGLGALLVFGGLPATVVGATRGPSLTLTVGGALAVLAGTVVLGPVAAALAVRTLGAPLPRLRGVTGALARRNAARNPKRTAATATALMVGVAVVTLFTVFGASVKATLDDSVSRSFAGDLAVTAPATGAGGSGVSPKLAPALSALPEVRAAVGLGRGVAQVDGHGRQLDVADPAALAQVVDLGRIDGSLDALGADGLAVSRAEAAARGWSLGSTVPMRFTDGPAAFTVRALYQGGGVAGDYLISRQAWQPHRVQDADTMVAVALRPGVTLSQGKAAVQRAADAYGSPKAQTRAEYAASSAGAVDMMLSVVYALLALAVLIALLGIANTLTLAVHERTRELGLLRAVGQTRGQLRAMVRWESVLVAAFGTTGGLALGAFLGWALTRAADSAGTGSFALPAGRLAVVLLVGLLAGALAGLRPAARAARLDILRAVAAD
;
A
#
# COMPACT_ATOMS: atom_id res chain seq x y z
N MET A 1 18.57 29.30 36.80
CA MET A 1 18.89 28.05 35.99
C MET A 1 19.65 27.11 36.94
N ASN A 2 19.05 25.94 37.24
CA ASN A 2 19.62 24.99 38.20
C ASN A 2 21.01 24.50 37.72
N ALA A 3 21.95 24.26 38.66
CA ALA A 3 23.31 23.78 38.35
C ALA A 3 23.29 22.55 37.40
N SER A 4 22.32 21.66 37.56
CA SER A 4 22.08 20.48 36.71
C SER A 4 21.86 20.82 35.24
N VAL A 5 21.13 21.90 34.93
CA VAL A 5 20.84 22.34 33.56
C VAL A 5 22.10 22.91 32.88
N ARG A 6 22.92 23.65 33.62
CA ARG A 6 24.20 24.19 33.11
C ARG A 6 25.23 23.09 32.86
N ILE A 7 25.28 22.07 33.73
CA ILE A 7 26.16 20.90 33.53
C ILE A 7 25.70 20.12 32.31
N GLY A 8 24.40 19.87 32.15
CA GLY A 8 23.83 19.16 30.98
C GLY A 8 24.11 19.88 29.67
N ALA A 9 23.90 21.19 29.58
CA ALA A 9 24.15 21.97 28.38
C ALA A 9 25.63 21.98 27.95
N ARG A 10 26.55 22.16 28.92
CA ARG A 10 28.01 22.09 28.63
C ARG A 10 28.44 20.69 28.20
N SER A 11 27.87 19.66 28.80
CA SER A 11 28.08 18.26 28.47
C SER A 11 27.64 17.94 27.03
N LEU A 12 26.48 18.41 26.59
CA LEU A 12 25.99 18.26 25.23
C LEU A 12 26.93 18.87 24.18
N LEU A 13 27.45 20.08 24.45
CA LEU A 13 28.40 20.77 23.58
C LEU A 13 29.77 20.05 23.52
N ALA A 14 30.26 19.54 24.62
CA ALA A 14 31.52 18.79 24.71
C ALA A 14 31.46 17.45 23.91
N HIS A 15 30.29 16.76 23.89
CA HIS A 15 30.12 15.47 23.26
C HIS A 15 29.38 15.50 21.91
N ARG A 16 29.20 16.68 21.28
CA ARG A 16 28.43 16.88 20.03
C ARG A 16 28.74 15.88 18.93
N ARG A 17 30.04 15.53 18.72
CA ARG A 17 30.41 14.57 17.65
C ARG A 17 29.95 13.13 17.91
N ARG A 18 29.75 12.73 19.17
CA ARG A 18 29.27 11.40 19.56
C ARG A 18 27.76 11.28 19.46
N LEU A 19 27.05 12.37 19.71
CA LEU A 19 25.58 12.46 19.66
C LEU A 19 25.02 12.61 18.25
N LEU A 20 25.86 12.96 17.25
CA LEU A 20 25.44 13.13 15.85
C LEU A 20 24.69 11.91 15.28
N GLY A 21 25.15 10.70 15.61
CA GLY A 21 24.48 9.48 15.17
C GLY A 21 23.10 9.29 15.78
N THR A 22 22.93 9.63 17.07
CA THR A 22 21.64 9.59 17.75
C THR A 22 20.69 10.63 17.20
N VAL A 23 21.18 11.86 17.02
CA VAL A 23 20.40 12.95 16.42
C VAL A 23 19.95 12.56 15.02
N ALA A 24 20.87 12.05 14.18
CA ALA A 24 20.53 11.60 12.83
C ALA A 24 19.45 10.51 12.81
N SER A 25 19.51 9.54 13.73
CA SER A 25 18.49 8.48 13.83
C SER A 25 17.13 9.01 14.26
N ILE A 26 17.08 9.95 15.21
CA ILE A 26 15.82 10.60 15.62
C ILE A 26 15.28 11.44 14.45
N VAL A 27 16.14 12.26 13.84
CA VAL A 27 15.77 13.11 12.69
C VAL A 27 15.16 12.28 11.57
N LEU A 28 15.80 11.18 11.17
CA LEU A 28 15.31 10.34 10.09
C LEU A 28 14.00 9.62 10.44
N GLY A 29 13.88 9.08 11.66
CA GLY A 29 12.65 8.43 12.11
C GLY A 29 11.47 9.40 12.18
N VAL A 30 11.70 10.59 12.75
CA VAL A 30 10.69 11.65 12.82
C VAL A 30 10.40 12.24 11.44
N ALA A 31 11.42 12.45 10.59
CA ALA A 31 11.22 12.96 9.24
C ALA A 31 10.37 12.02 8.39
N PHE A 32 10.59 10.72 8.53
CA PHE A 32 9.76 9.75 7.82
C PHE A 32 8.32 9.72 8.34
N LEU A 33 8.13 9.73 9.65
CA LEU A 33 6.79 9.82 10.25
C LEU A 33 6.07 11.10 9.82
N THR A 34 6.74 12.24 9.91
CA THR A 34 6.19 13.53 9.47
C THR A 34 5.88 13.52 7.98
N GLY A 35 6.81 13.04 7.15
CA GLY A 35 6.65 12.99 5.70
C GLY A 35 5.46 12.13 5.27
N THR A 36 5.24 10.99 5.92
CA THR A 36 4.08 10.13 5.67
C THR A 36 2.77 10.78 6.13
N MET A 37 2.76 11.46 7.28
CA MET A 37 1.58 12.18 7.77
C MET A 37 1.24 13.39 6.89
N VAL A 38 2.25 14.20 6.50
CA VAL A 38 2.07 15.35 5.58
C VAL A 38 1.51 14.87 4.23
N LEU A 39 2.04 13.76 3.71
CA LEU A 39 1.53 13.19 2.46
C LEU A 39 0.07 12.73 2.62
N GLY A 40 -0.27 12.06 3.72
CA GLY A 40 -1.64 11.64 4.04
C GLY A 40 -2.61 12.80 4.17
N ASP A 41 -2.23 13.87 4.90
CA ASP A 41 -3.03 15.09 5.07
C ASP A 41 -3.25 15.79 3.72
N THR A 42 -2.17 15.91 2.93
CA THR A 42 -2.20 16.54 1.61
C THR A 42 -3.13 15.79 0.66
N LEU A 43 -3.03 14.44 0.64
CA LEU A 43 -3.93 13.61 -0.19
C LEU A 43 -5.38 13.78 0.22
N ARG A 44 -5.67 13.72 1.51
CA ARG A 44 -7.04 13.90 2.02
C ARG A 44 -7.58 15.27 1.65
N ALA A 45 -6.83 16.32 1.89
CA ALA A 45 -7.25 17.69 1.56
C ALA A 45 -7.44 17.90 0.04
N ASN A 46 -6.62 17.27 -0.80
CA ASN A 46 -6.79 17.35 -2.24
C ASN A 46 -8.06 16.63 -2.71
N PHE A 47 -8.40 15.47 -2.11
CA PHE A 47 -9.67 14.81 -2.39
C PHE A 47 -10.86 15.60 -1.86
N ASP A 48 -10.76 16.19 -0.66
CA ASP A 48 -11.80 17.08 -0.11
C ASP A 48 -12.07 18.26 -1.06
N THR A 49 -11.01 18.91 -1.56
CA THR A 49 -11.12 19.99 -2.53
C THR A 49 -11.73 19.51 -3.84
N LEU A 50 -11.29 18.38 -4.35
CA LEU A 50 -11.80 17.79 -5.60
C LEU A 50 -13.31 17.51 -5.51
N PHE A 51 -13.79 16.93 -4.41
CA PHE A 51 -15.20 16.65 -4.23
C PHE A 51 -16.02 17.91 -3.88
N ALA A 52 -15.42 18.87 -3.18
CA ALA A 52 -16.06 20.17 -2.95
C ALA A 52 -16.25 20.92 -4.28
N ASP A 53 -15.24 20.94 -5.17
CA ASP A 53 -15.34 21.55 -6.50
C ASP A 53 -16.35 20.80 -7.38
N ALA A 54 -16.37 19.44 -7.31
CA ALA A 54 -17.35 18.64 -8.05
C ALA A 54 -18.81 18.93 -7.67
N ASN A 55 -19.07 19.35 -6.42
CA ASN A 55 -20.38 19.69 -5.91
C ASN A 55 -20.57 21.19 -5.70
N ALA A 56 -19.67 22.05 -6.20
CA ALA A 56 -19.78 23.49 -6.06
C ALA A 56 -21.12 24.00 -6.62
N GLY A 57 -21.78 24.92 -5.89
CA GLY A 57 -23.08 25.45 -6.26
C GLY A 57 -24.26 24.50 -6.06
N THR A 58 -24.04 23.23 -5.73
CA THR A 58 -25.09 22.25 -5.53
C THR A 58 -25.75 22.44 -4.14
N GLY A 59 -27.02 22.79 -4.12
CA GLY A 59 -27.83 22.92 -2.90
C GLY A 59 -28.31 21.56 -2.39
N ALA A 60 -28.75 20.68 -3.29
CA ALA A 60 -29.12 19.30 -2.96
C ALA A 60 -28.80 18.35 -4.13
N VAL A 61 -28.51 17.08 -3.77
CA VAL A 61 -28.34 15.97 -4.69
C VAL A 61 -29.45 14.96 -4.43
N VAL A 62 -30.22 14.62 -5.45
CA VAL A 62 -31.23 13.56 -5.42
C VAL A 62 -30.67 12.33 -6.13
N ARG A 63 -30.73 11.18 -5.46
CA ARG A 63 -30.16 9.90 -5.95
C ARG A 63 -30.89 8.70 -5.35
N SER A 64 -30.62 7.50 -5.87
CA SER A 64 -31.09 6.28 -5.21
C SER A 64 -30.53 6.16 -3.79
N ALA A 65 -31.37 5.85 -2.81
CA ALA A 65 -30.98 5.61 -1.44
C ALA A 65 -30.28 4.24 -1.27
N GLU A 66 -30.68 3.28 -2.12
CA GLU A 66 -30.10 1.94 -2.07
C GLU A 66 -28.71 1.91 -2.67
N VAL A 67 -27.78 1.38 -1.89
CA VAL A 67 -26.39 1.15 -2.29
C VAL A 67 -26.11 -0.34 -2.26
N LEU A 68 -25.74 -0.91 -3.38
CA LEU A 68 -25.12 -2.21 -3.41
C LEU A 68 -23.63 -2.06 -3.14
N ASP A 69 -23.19 -2.55 -2.00
CA ASP A 69 -21.76 -2.56 -1.69
C ASP A 69 -21.05 -3.46 -2.70
N ALA A 70 -20.12 -2.89 -3.45
CA ALA A 70 -19.34 -3.60 -4.44
C ALA A 70 -17.87 -3.65 -4.01
N PRO A 71 -17.24 -4.83 -3.94
CA PRO A 71 -15.88 -4.98 -3.41
C PRO A 71 -14.84 -4.06 -4.02
N ASN A 72 -15.01 -3.69 -5.29
CA ASN A 72 -14.04 -2.90 -6.07
C ASN A 72 -14.55 -1.52 -6.51
N VAL A 73 -15.73 -1.09 -6.05
CA VAL A 73 -16.32 0.21 -6.40
C VAL A 73 -16.47 1.05 -5.15
N PRO A 74 -15.68 2.13 -4.97
CA PRO A 74 -15.86 3.06 -3.86
C PRO A 74 -17.27 3.68 -3.92
N GLY A 75 -17.97 3.73 -2.79
CA GLY A 75 -19.35 4.25 -2.72
C GLY A 75 -20.44 3.30 -3.22
N GLY A 76 -20.05 2.07 -3.67
CA GLY A 76 -20.97 1.06 -4.16
C GLY A 76 -21.65 1.43 -5.50
N VAL A 77 -22.63 0.62 -5.88
CA VAL A 77 -23.43 0.82 -7.10
C VAL A 77 -24.84 1.22 -6.72
N ARG A 78 -25.38 2.24 -7.39
CA ARG A 78 -26.75 2.74 -7.15
C ARG A 78 -27.61 2.55 -8.40
N ALA A 79 -28.91 2.35 -8.20
CA ALA A 79 -29.88 2.36 -9.29
C ALA A 79 -29.93 3.73 -9.97
N PRO A 80 -30.06 3.79 -11.31
CA PRO A 80 -30.38 5.05 -11.98
C PRO A 80 -31.81 5.52 -11.63
N LEU A 81 -32.02 6.82 -11.72
CA LEU A 81 -33.32 7.46 -11.53
C LEU A 81 -34.04 7.67 -12.87
N ASP A 82 -35.37 7.78 -12.86
CA ASP A 82 -36.14 8.24 -13.99
C ASP A 82 -35.93 9.76 -14.20
N ASP A 83 -35.55 10.16 -15.40
CA ASP A 83 -35.32 11.59 -15.75
C ASP A 83 -36.59 12.44 -15.63
N ALA A 84 -37.78 11.84 -15.74
CA ALA A 84 -39.07 12.55 -15.47
C ALA A 84 -39.11 13.18 -14.07
N LEU A 85 -38.32 12.65 -13.12
CA LEU A 85 -38.18 13.26 -11.78
C LEU A 85 -37.54 14.65 -11.86
N THR A 86 -36.62 14.89 -12.79
CA THR A 86 -35.94 16.19 -12.96
C THR A 86 -36.97 17.31 -13.24
N ALA A 87 -37.95 17.06 -14.13
CA ALA A 87 -38.98 18.05 -14.44
C ALA A 87 -39.87 18.34 -13.22
N LYS A 88 -40.25 17.31 -12.44
CA LYS A 88 -41.02 17.49 -11.19
C LYS A 88 -40.25 18.30 -10.16
N LEU A 89 -38.97 18.03 -9.98
CA LEU A 89 -38.11 18.75 -9.02
C LEU A 89 -37.88 20.22 -9.46
N ARG A 90 -37.79 20.49 -10.77
CA ARG A 90 -37.64 21.84 -11.32
C ARG A 90 -38.88 22.71 -11.05
N ALA A 91 -40.05 22.11 -10.98
CA ALA A 91 -41.32 22.81 -10.71
C ALA A 91 -41.53 23.14 -9.23
N VAL A 92 -40.65 22.70 -8.31
CA VAL A 92 -40.82 22.94 -6.87
C VAL A 92 -40.52 24.41 -6.53
N PRO A 93 -41.42 25.10 -5.83
CA PRO A 93 -41.19 26.50 -5.42
C PRO A 93 -39.93 26.67 -4.58
N GLY A 94 -39.06 27.58 -5.03
CA GLY A 94 -37.75 27.80 -4.41
C GLY A 94 -36.60 27.03 -5.04
N VAL A 95 -36.84 26.14 -5.99
CA VAL A 95 -35.79 25.55 -6.83
C VAL A 95 -35.47 26.49 -7.96
N SER A 96 -34.24 27.00 -8.03
CA SER A 96 -33.77 27.91 -9.08
C SER A 96 -33.30 27.14 -10.32
N ALA A 97 -32.70 25.97 -10.11
CA ALA A 97 -32.26 25.06 -11.17
C ALA A 97 -32.34 23.59 -10.72
N ALA A 98 -32.72 22.71 -11.64
CA ALA A 98 -32.70 21.27 -11.48
C ALA A 98 -32.08 20.67 -12.74
N GLU A 99 -30.90 20.06 -12.63
CA GLU A 99 -30.13 19.52 -13.72
C GLU A 99 -29.91 18.01 -13.56
N PRO A 100 -30.22 17.20 -14.61
CA PRO A 100 -29.93 15.79 -14.62
C PRO A 100 -28.43 15.57 -14.79
N SER A 101 -27.89 14.60 -14.10
CA SER A 101 -26.49 14.21 -14.19
C SER A 101 -26.38 12.73 -14.47
N VAL A 102 -25.78 12.40 -15.59
CA VAL A 102 -25.41 11.04 -16.01
C VAL A 102 -23.90 10.94 -15.92
N GLN A 103 -23.40 9.92 -15.26
CA GLN A 103 -21.97 9.67 -15.17
C GLN A 103 -21.67 8.18 -15.30
N GLY A 104 -20.64 7.87 -16.06
CA GLY A 104 -20.19 6.50 -16.27
C GLY A 104 -18.70 6.45 -16.62
N ALA A 105 -18.19 5.24 -16.83
CA ALA A 105 -16.85 5.05 -17.32
C ALA A 105 -16.74 5.45 -18.79
N GLY A 106 -15.72 6.23 -19.15
CA GLY A 106 -15.46 6.62 -20.52
C GLY A 106 -14.01 6.97 -20.72
N GLN A 107 -13.38 6.37 -21.75
CA GLN A 107 -11.96 6.57 -22.04
C GLN A 107 -11.77 7.10 -23.45
N LEU A 108 -11.12 8.26 -23.54
CA LEU A 108 -10.76 8.85 -24.83
C LEU A 108 -9.53 8.16 -25.43
N ILE A 109 -9.51 8.06 -26.77
CA ILE A 109 -8.34 7.67 -27.53
C ILE A 109 -7.62 8.96 -28.00
N GLY A 110 -6.33 9.03 -27.83
CA GLY A 110 -5.51 10.15 -28.30
C GLY A 110 -5.36 10.17 -29.82
N ALA A 111 -4.84 11.27 -30.36
CA ALA A 111 -4.55 11.44 -31.77
C ALA A 111 -3.56 10.39 -32.30
N ASP A 112 -2.73 9.83 -31.45
CA ASP A 112 -1.77 8.77 -31.73
C ASP A 112 -2.38 7.35 -31.69
N GLY A 113 -3.68 7.23 -31.45
CA GLY A 113 -4.37 5.96 -31.28
C GLY A 113 -4.21 5.31 -29.90
N THR A 114 -3.51 5.95 -28.96
CA THR A 114 -3.33 5.41 -27.62
C THR A 114 -4.46 5.85 -26.67
N PRO A 115 -4.90 4.98 -25.75
CA PRO A 115 -5.90 5.36 -24.74
C PRO A 115 -5.33 6.40 -23.78
N ILE A 116 -6.08 7.47 -23.52
CA ILE A 116 -5.72 8.52 -22.56
C ILE A 116 -6.13 8.10 -21.16
N GLY A 117 -5.20 8.22 -20.18
CA GLY A 117 -5.41 7.71 -18.83
C GLY A 117 -5.23 6.19 -18.79
N GLY A 118 -5.38 5.57 -17.62
CA GLY A 118 -5.37 4.11 -17.59
C GLY A 118 -4.73 3.47 -16.38
N GLN A 119 -3.59 3.90 -15.90
CA GLN A 119 -3.04 3.36 -14.65
C GLN A 119 -3.11 4.44 -13.56
N GLY A 120 -4.21 4.46 -12.80
CA GLY A 120 -4.40 5.46 -11.76
C GLY A 120 -5.86 5.90 -11.63
N PRO A 121 -6.12 7.21 -11.56
CA PRO A 121 -7.45 7.76 -11.42
C PRO A 121 -8.40 7.34 -12.54
N PRO A 122 -9.72 7.26 -12.26
CA PRO A 122 -10.71 6.80 -13.22
C PRO A 122 -10.82 7.74 -14.42
N THR A 123 -11.12 7.16 -15.58
CA THR A 123 -11.54 7.90 -16.77
C THR A 123 -13.06 7.95 -16.80
N LEU A 124 -13.61 9.16 -16.80
CA LEU A 124 -15.04 9.38 -16.66
C LEU A 124 -15.63 10.04 -17.92
N ALA A 125 -16.86 9.69 -18.20
CA ALA A 125 -17.71 10.39 -19.14
C ALA A 125 -19.03 10.75 -18.49
N GLY A 126 -19.69 11.83 -18.94
CA GLY A 126 -20.99 12.26 -18.42
C GLY A 126 -21.65 13.28 -19.35
N ASN A 127 -22.78 13.83 -18.96
CA ASN A 127 -23.39 14.91 -19.69
C ASN A 127 -22.80 16.27 -19.30
N TRP A 128 -22.82 17.21 -20.22
CA TRP A 128 -22.60 18.62 -19.94
C TRP A 128 -23.80 19.18 -19.16
N ILE A 129 -23.56 19.82 -18.03
CA ILE A 129 -24.59 20.48 -17.21
C ILE A 129 -24.70 21.93 -17.72
N ASN A 130 -25.92 22.38 -18.07
CA ASN A 130 -26.10 23.68 -18.68
C ASN A 130 -26.09 24.84 -17.68
N ASP A 131 -26.56 24.62 -16.45
CA ASP A 131 -26.45 25.63 -15.39
C ASP A 131 -24.99 25.82 -14.99
N SER A 132 -24.47 27.03 -15.19
CA SER A 132 -23.05 27.33 -14.93
C SER A 132 -22.64 27.24 -13.46
N GLN A 133 -23.58 27.32 -12.52
CA GLN A 133 -23.29 27.20 -11.10
C GLN A 133 -23.31 25.75 -10.63
N LEU A 134 -24.09 24.89 -11.28
CA LEU A 134 -24.13 23.47 -11.01
C LEU A 134 -23.07 22.69 -11.78
N ASN A 135 -22.51 23.27 -12.85
CA ASN A 135 -21.46 22.62 -13.65
C ASN A 135 -20.09 22.83 -13.00
N PRO A 136 -19.38 21.78 -12.56
CA PRO A 136 -18.04 21.91 -12.01
C PRO A 136 -16.99 22.25 -13.07
N TYR A 137 -17.33 22.09 -14.35
CA TYR A 137 -16.44 22.35 -15.46
C TYR A 137 -16.67 23.78 -16.03
N ARG A 138 -15.57 24.49 -16.29
CA ARG A 138 -15.58 25.82 -16.90
C ARG A 138 -15.01 25.73 -18.30
N LEU A 139 -15.79 26.14 -19.28
CA LEU A 139 -15.35 26.18 -20.68
C LEU A 139 -14.20 27.18 -20.84
N ALA A 140 -13.03 26.70 -21.27
CA ALA A 140 -11.84 27.51 -21.50
C ALA A 140 -11.70 27.87 -22.97
N GLU A 141 -12.05 26.95 -23.88
CA GLU A 141 -11.97 27.12 -25.31
C GLU A 141 -13.16 26.45 -26.00
N GLY A 142 -13.61 27.00 -27.12
CA GLY A 142 -14.70 26.42 -27.90
C GLY A 142 -16.09 26.66 -27.30
N ARG A 143 -16.98 25.68 -27.41
CA ARG A 143 -18.38 25.75 -26.97
C ARG A 143 -18.85 24.47 -26.30
N ALA A 144 -20.00 24.52 -25.64
CA ALA A 144 -20.68 23.34 -25.10
C ALA A 144 -21.15 22.38 -26.21
N PRO A 145 -21.29 21.08 -25.95
CA PRO A 145 -21.80 20.13 -26.93
C PRO A 145 -23.29 20.39 -27.15
N ALA A 146 -23.73 20.49 -28.42
CA ALA A 146 -25.09 20.81 -28.81
C ALA A 146 -25.71 19.76 -29.74
N ALA A 147 -24.88 18.96 -30.42
CA ALA A 147 -25.34 17.92 -31.37
C ALA A 147 -24.77 16.53 -30.94
N PRO A 148 -25.40 15.44 -31.37
CA PRO A 148 -24.92 14.11 -31.14
C PRO A 148 -23.47 13.93 -31.61
N GLY A 149 -22.65 13.26 -30.80
CA GLY A 149 -21.24 13.02 -31.09
C GLY A 149 -20.33 14.23 -30.80
N GLU A 150 -20.84 15.37 -30.36
CA GLU A 150 -19.99 16.48 -29.89
C GLU A 150 -19.60 16.30 -28.42
N VAL A 151 -18.34 16.63 -28.12
CA VAL A 151 -17.83 16.49 -26.75
C VAL A 151 -16.99 17.69 -26.30
N VAL A 152 -17.05 17.95 -24.99
CA VAL A 152 -16.09 18.80 -24.29
C VAL A 152 -15.16 17.89 -23.49
N VAL A 153 -13.86 18.13 -23.60
CA VAL A 153 -12.84 17.37 -22.89
C VAL A 153 -12.12 18.25 -21.87
N ASN A 154 -11.67 17.67 -20.77
CA ASN A 154 -10.85 18.44 -19.84
C ASN A 154 -9.46 18.72 -20.46
N ARG A 155 -8.86 19.87 -20.11
CA ARG A 155 -7.59 20.36 -20.66
C ARG A 155 -6.45 19.35 -20.49
N GLY A 156 -6.39 18.66 -19.35
CA GLY A 156 -5.39 17.59 -19.10
C GLY A 156 -5.49 16.47 -20.13
N ALA A 157 -6.69 16.00 -20.44
CA ALA A 157 -6.93 14.96 -21.46
C ALA A 157 -6.59 15.46 -22.86
N ALA A 158 -6.99 16.69 -23.20
CA ALA A 158 -6.69 17.29 -24.49
C ALA A 158 -5.16 17.38 -24.73
N ARG A 159 -4.41 17.85 -23.74
CA ARG A 159 -2.94 17.96 -23.81
C ARG A 159 -2.28 16.59 -23.92
N THR A 160 -2.67 15.64 -23.08
CA THR A 160 -2.07 14.29 -23.07
C THR A 160 -2.35 13.53 -24.36
N GLY A 161 -3.56 13.66 -24.92
CA GLY A 161 -3.99 12.96 -26.13
C GLY A 161 -3.67 13.72 -27.42
N GLY A 162 -3.06 14.92 -27.38
CA GLY A 162 -2.84 15.73 -28.56
C GLY A 162 -4.14 16.15 -29.26
N LEU A 163 -5.24 16.34 -28.50
CA LEU A 163 -6.55 16.68 -29.03
C LEU A 163 -6.77 18.20 -29.03
N HIS A 164 -7.32 18.72 -30.11
CA HIS A 164 -7.61 20.13 -30.30
C HIS A 164 -9.09 20.32 -30.71
N LEU A 165 -9.57 21.54 -30.72
CA LEU A 165 -10.89 21.87 -31.24
C LEU A 165 -11.03 21.38 -32.69
N GLY A 166 -12.11 20.66 -32.98
CA GLY A 166 -12.36 20.01 -34.27
C GLY A 166 -11.74 18.63 -34.43
N SER A 167 -10.90 18.16 -33.51
CA SER A 167 -10.36 16.79 -33.55
C SER A 167 -11.48 15.76 -33.44
N THR A 168 -11.47 14.77 -34.35
CA THR A 168 -12.33 13.61 -34.26
C THR A 168 -11.57 12.45 -33.63
N THR A 169 -12.16 11.81 -32.61
CA THR A 169 -11.57 10.69 -31.88
C THR A 169 -12.62 9.66 -31.48
N VAL A 170 -12.22 8.66 -30.73
CA VAL A 170 -13.11 7.63 -30.19
C VAL A 170 -13.19 7.77 -28.68
N LEU A 171 -14.41 7.89 -28.16
CA LEU A 171 -14.73 7.69 -26.76
C LEU A 171 -15.08 6.22 -26.56
N ARG A 172 -14.27 5.50 -25.80
CA ARG A 172 -14.59 4.15 -25.37
C ARG A 172 -15.52 4.26 -24.15
N THR A 173 -16.77 4.04 -24.39
CA THR A 173 -17.77 3.56 -23.43
C THR A 173 -17.73 2.02 -23.53
N PRO A 174 -18.66 1.22 -23.03
CA PRO A 174 -18.67 -0.19 -23.43
C PRO A 174 -18.63 -0.35 -24.95
N ASP A 175 -19.47 0.40 -25.67
CA ASP A 175 -19.38 0.53 -27.13
C ASP A 175 -18.49 1.75 -27.50
N PRO A 176 -17.65 1.66 -28.54
CA PRO A 176 -16.89 2.81 -29.01
C PRO A 176 -17.79 3.83 -29.71
N VAL A 177 -17.69 5.07 -29.29
CA VAL A 177 -18.47 6.19 -29.89
C VAL A 177 -17.50 7.15 -30.56
N ARG A 178 -17.72 7.42 -31.84
CA ARG A 178 -16.96 8.44 -32.59
C ARG A 178 -17.42 9.80 -32.15
N VAL A 179 -16.50 10.65 -31.69
CA VAL A 179 -16.80 11.96 -31.11
C VAL A 179 -15.90 13.04 -31.68
N THR A 180 -16.44 14.28 -31.73
CA THR A 180 -15.71 15.47 -32.19
C THR A 180 -15.53 16.42 -30.99
N VAL A 181 -14.32 16.87 -30.75
CA VAL A 181 -14.00 17.82 -29.67
C VAL A 181 -14.45 19.21 -30.08
N VAL A 182 -15.50 19.75 -29.44
CA VAL A 182 -16.03 21.10 -29.71
C VAL A 182 -15.67 22.10 -28.61
N GLY A 183 -15.18 21.63 -27.48
CA GLY A 183 -14.75 22.47 -26.38
C GLY A 183 -13.68 21.83 -25.51
N ILE A 184 -12.89 22.67 -24.86
CA ILE A 184 -11.91 22.28 -23.85
C ILE A 184 -12.27 22.99 -22.55
N ALA A 185 -12.38 22.25 -21.46
CA ALA A 185 -12.81 22.76 -20.16
C ALA A 185 -11.74 22.58 -19.08
N THR A 186 -11.76 23.45 -18.08
CA THR A 186 -11.05 23.30 -16.81
C THR A 186 -11.99 22.79 -15.72
N PHE A 187 -11.45 22.31 -14.61
CA PHE A 187 -12.25 21.79 -13.48
C PHE A 187 -11.94 22.58 -12.21
N GLY A 188 -12.99 23.05 -11.54
CA GLY A 188 -12.85 23.83 -10.31
C GLY A 188 -12.00 25.09 -10.52
N ALA A 189 -11.16 25.38 -9.55
CA ALA A 189 -10.22 26.50 -9.59
C ALA A 189 -8.88 26.15 -10.29
N ASP A 190 -8.61 24.90 -10.59
CA ASP A 190 -7.36 24.45 -11.19
C ASP A 190 -7.40 24.53 -12.73
N ALA A 191 -6.40 25.19 -13.31
CA ALA A 191 -6.29 25.38 -14.76
C ALA A 191 -6.15 24.07 -15.56
N ASP A 192 -5.50 23.05 -14.97
CA ASP A 192 -5.30 21.73 -15.59
C ASP A 192 -6.36 20.71 -15.19
N GLY A 193 -7.22 21.06 -14.22
CA GLY A 193 -8.32 20.22 -13.74
C GLY A 193 -7.85 18.92 -13.08
N MET A 194 -8.69 18.03 -12.81
CA MET A 194 -8.65 16.71 -12.13
C MET A 194 -7.33 15.92 -12.09
N GLY A 195 -6.16 16.53 -12.29
CA GLY A 195 -4.88 15.81 -12.37
C GLY A 195 -4.88 14.83 -13.56
N PRO A 196 -4.48 13.56 -13.35
CA PRO A 196 -4.46 12.54 -14.40
C PRO A 196 -5.84 11.93 -14.71
N SER A 197 -6.90 12.31 -13.99
CA SER A 197 -8.27 11.90 -14.30
C SER A 197 -8.74 12.57 -15.58
N THR A 198 -9.44 11.83 -16.43
CA THR A 198 -10.05 12.39 -17.63
C THR A 198 -11.56 12.47 -17.48
N PHE A 199 -12.13 13.54 -18.01
CA PHE A 199 -13.58 13.69 -18.12
C PHE A 199 -13.97 14.13 -19.52
N THR A 200 -14.97 13.46 -20.07
CA THR A 200 -15.55 13.76 -21.38
C THR A 200 -17.01 14.09 -21.19
N ALA A 201 -17.41 15.30 -21.50
CA ALA A 201 -18.80 15.73 -21.43
C ALA A 201 -19.48 15.61 -22.79
N LEU A 202 -20.59 14.89 -22.81
CA LEU A 202 -21.48 14.67 -23.96
C LEU A 202 -22.74 15.53 -23.83
N THR A 203 -23.60 15.49 -24.84
CA THR A 203 -24.99 15.92 -24.66
C THR A 203 -25.71 15.00 -23.66
N LEU A 204 -26.81 15.46 -23.03
CA LEU A 204 -27.57 14.60 -22.12
C LEU A 204 -28.10 13.34 -22.85
N ALA A 205 -28.60 13.51 -24.07
CA ALA A 205 -29.12 12.40 -24.86
C ALA A 205 -28.05 11.35 -25.18
N ASP A 206 -26.85 11.78 -25.57
CA ASP A 206 -25.74 10.86 -25.81
C ASP A 206 -25.24 10.19 -24.53
N ALA A 207 -25.16 10.93 -23.43
CA ALA A 207 -24.76 10.36 -22.15
C ALA A 207 -25.77 9.29 -21.69
N GLN A 208 -27.07 9.55 -21.84
CA GLN A 208 -28.10 8.56 -21.56
C GLN A 208 -27.98 7.34 -22.49
N ALA A 209 -27.77 7.55 -23.79
CA ALA A 209 -27.71 6.47 -24.77
C ALA A 209 -26.51 5.54 -24.55
N HIS A 210 -25.36 6.07 -24.11
CA HIS A 210 -24.10 5.34 -24.07
C HIS A 210 -23.62 4.99 -22.66
N LEU A 211 -24.12 5.66 -21.60
CA LEU A 211 -23.62 5.47 -20.23
C LEU A 211 -24.66 4.88 -19.28
N THR A 212 -25.95 4.78 -19.70
CA THR A 212 -27.00 4.17 -18.88
C THR A 212 -27.46 2.82 -19.47
N PRO A 213 -27.88 1.86 -18.62
CA PRO A 213 -28.19 0.50 -19.09
C PRO A 213 -29.44 0.39 -19.97
N ARG A 214 -30.40 1.29 -19.79
CA ARG A 214 -31.66 1.29 -20.54
C ARG A 214 -31.74 2.41 -21.59
N GLY A 215 -30.65 3.16 -21.79
CA GLY A 215 -30.63 4.26 -22.75
C GLY A 215 -31.36 5.51 -22.26
N SER A 216 -32.19 6.12 -23.11
CA SER A 216 -32.90 7.35 -22.82
C SER A 216 -33.84 7.26 -21.61
N GLY A 217 -34.01 8.36 -20.91
CA GLY A 217 -34.90 8.49 -19.75
C GLY A 217 -34.34 8.10 -18.40
N GLN A 218 -33.05 7.77 -18.33
CA GLN A 218 -32.38 7.48 -17.06
C GLN A 218 -31.27 8.48 -16.72
N VAL A 219 -31.12 8.79 -15.43
CA VAL A 219 -30.04 9.66 -14.89
C VAL A 219 -29.44 9.05 -13.64
N SER A 220 -28.18 9.32 -13.38
CA SER A 220 -27.50 8.84 -12.16
C SER A 220 -27.95 9.62 -10.94
N THR A 221 -28.06 10.96 -11.07
CA THR A 221 -28.45 11.88 -10.00
C THR A 221 -29.16 13.10 -10.60
N VAL A 222 -29.94 13.81 -9.78
CA VAL A 222 -30.44 15.17 -10.11
C VAL A 222 -29.82 16.16 -9.16
N ARG A 223 -29.15 17.19 -9.71
CA ARG A 223 -28.54 18.28 -8.94
C ARG A 223 -29.49 19.46 -8.85
N LEU A 224 -29.68 19.98 -7.67
CA LEU A 224 -30.60 21.07 -7.39
C LEU A 224 -29.84 22.29 -6.86
N ARG A 225 -30.30 23.47 -7.27
CA ARG A 225 -29.84 24.76 -6.75
C ARG A 225 -31.02 25.60 -6.32
N SER A 226 -30.83 26.38 -5.28
CA SER A 226 -31.79 27.39 -4.82
C SER A 226 -31.04 28.68 -4.47
N ASP A 227 -31.57 29.80 -4.90
CA ASP A 227 -31.02 31.11 -4.54
C ASP A 227 -31.68 31.69 -3.28
N THR A 228 -32.79 31.06 -2.82
CA THR A 228 -33.62 31.57 -1.73
C THR A 228 -33.67 30.66 -0.51
N LEU A 229 -33.42 29.36 -0.69
CA LEU A 229 -33.49 28.36 0.36
C LEU A 229 -32.11 27.91 0.77
N SER A 230 -31.90 27.66 2.05
CA SER A 230 -30.71 26.95 2.50
C SER A 230 -30.73 25.50 2.02
N GLN A 231 -29.57 24.85 1.97
CA GLN A 231 -29.44 23.44 1.53
C GLN A 231 -30.40 22.51 2.29
N ARG A 232 -30.53 22.67 3.61
CA ARG A 232 -31.43 21.86 4.45
C ARG A 232 -32.91 22.12 4.11
N GLN A 233 -33.29 23.38 3.97
CA GLN A 233 -34.66 23.73 3.58
C GLN A 233 -35.03 23.20 2.20
N LEU A 234 -34.04 23.21 1.26
CA LEU A 234 -34.24 22.67 -0.08
C LEU A 234 -34.48 21.15 0.00
N VAL A 235 -33.67 20.42 0.75
CA VAL A 235 -33.83 18.97 0.97
C VAL A 235 -35.18 18.66 1.61
N GLU A 236 -35.56 19.36 2.67
CA GLU A 236 -36.86 19.17 3.34
C GLU A 236 -38.04 19.43 2.39
N ARG A 237 -37.93 20.43 1.50
CA ARG A 237 -38.96 20.80 0.54
C ARG A 237 -39.15 19.74 -0.56
N VAL A 238 -38.07 19.12 -1.05
CA VAL A 238 -38.13 18.13 -2.13
C VAL A 238 -38.40 16.70 -1.63
N ARG A 239 -38.06 16.39 -0.37
CA ARG A 239 -38.23 15.04 0.21
C ARG A 239 -39.61 14.42 0.06
N PRO A 240 -40.71 15.13 0.32
CA PRO A 240 -42.07 14.56 0.18
C PRO A 240 -42.47 14.19 -1.26
N LEU A 241 -41.72 14.68 -2.25
CA LEU A 241 -41.99 14.45 -3.67
C LEU A 241 -41.19 13.31 -4.26
N LEU A 242 -40.27 12.75 -3.48
CA LEU A 242 -39.39 11.66 -3.91
C LEU A 242 -40.12 10.31 -3.86
N PRO A 243 -39.96 9.47 -4.87
CA PRO A 243 -40.43 8.09 -4.83
C PRO A 243 -39.71 7.28 -3.75
N ASP A 244 -40.33 6.14 -3.40
CA ASP A 244 -39.70 5.17 -2.49
C ASP A 244 -38.35 4.74 -3.05
N GLY A 245 -37.37 4.61 -2.16
CA GLY A 245 -35.99 4.25 -2.55
C GLY A 245 -35.14 5.38 -3.14
N VAL A 246 -35.64 6.63 -3.14
CA VAL A 246 -34.90 7.83 -3.55
C VAL A 246 -34.66 8.75 -2.36
N GLU A 247 -33.46 9.27 -2.24
CA GLU A 247 -33.06 10.21 -1.17
C GLU A 247 -32.59 11.54 -1.73
N ALA A 248 -32.78 12.60 -0.92
CA ALA A 248 -32.15 13.89 -1.14
C ALA A 248 -31.13 14.17 -0.04
N LEU A 249 -29.95 14.59 -0.41
CA LEU A 249 -28.87 14.99 0.48
C LEU A 249 -28.50 16.44 0.20
N THR A 250 -27.98 17.14 1.22
CA THR A 250 -27.37 18.44 0.98
C THR A 250 -26.12 18.29 0.13
N GLY A 251 -25.72 19.31 -0.63
CA GLY A 251 -24.46 19.30 -1.37
C GLY A 251 -23.25 19.06 -0.45
N ALA A 252 -23.31 19.58 0.79
CA ALA A 252 -22.29 19.34 1.81
C ALA A 252 -22.23 17.87 2.25
N ASP A 253 -23.38 17.23 2.52
CA ASP A 253 -23.42 15.82 2.92
C ASP A 253 -22.99 14.91 1.75
N ALA A 254 -23.34 15.23 0.52
CA ALA A 254 -22.91 14.50 -0.66
C ALA A 254 -21.39 14.55 -0.83
N THR A 255 -20.77 15.72 -0.61
CA THR A 255 -19.32 15.91 -0.62
C THR A 255 -18.66 15.08 0.49
N ALA A 256 -19.15 15.19 1.73
CA ALA A 256 -18.61 14.46 2.88
C ALA A 256 -18.68 12.94 2.67
N GLN A 257 -19.78 12.44 2.09
CA GLN A 257 -19.93 11.02 1.78
C GLN A 257 -18.95 10.56 0.71
N SER A 258 -18.81 11.31 -0.41
CA SER A 258 -17.85 10.96 -1.48
C SER A 258 -16.41 10.94 -0.97
N THR A 259 -16.05 11.91 -0.10
CA THR A 259 -14.74 11.92 0.57
C THR A 259 -14.57 10.71 1.49
N ALA A 260 -15.60 10.37 2.28
CA ALA A 260 -15.55 9.24 3.20
C ALA A 260 -15.41 7.89 2.45
N ASP A 261 -16.10 7.72 1.33
CA ASP A 261 -16.04 6.51 0.50
C ASP A 261 -14.62 6.28 -0.08
N VAL A 262 -13.99 7.34 -0.59
CA VAL A 262 -12.60 7.25 -1.08
C VAL A 262 -11.61 7.14 0.08
N SER A 263 -11.82 7.92 1.17
CA SER A 263 -10.92 7.90 2.33
C SER A 263 -10.96 6.55 3.05
N GLY A 264 -12.12 5.92 3.19
CA GLY A 264 -12.28 4.67 3.92
C GLY A 264 -11.57 3.49 3.25
N ARG A 265 -11.64 3.37 1.92
CA ARG A 265 -11.07 2.23 1.19
C ARG A 265 -9.67 2.49 0.67
N PHE A 266 -9.47 3.55 -0.09
CA PHE A 266 -8.19 3.82 -0.74
C PHE A 266 -7.18 4.50 0.19
N LEU A 267 -7.53 5.67 0.75
CA LEU A 267 -6.62 6.41 1.63
C LEU A 267 -6.37 5.69 2.95
N GLY A 268 -7.37 4.95 3.47
CA GLY A 268 -7.22 4.16 4.70
C GLY A 268 -6.17 3.06 4.55
N LEU A 269 -6.22 2.27 3.48
CA LEU A 269 -5.21 1.25 3.19
C LEU A 269 -3.83 1.87 2.98
N PHE A 270 -3.76 2.94 2.17
CA PHE A 270 -2.52 3.62 1.83
C PHE A 270 -1.86 4.26 3.07
N THR A 271 -2.64 5.01 3.87
CA THR A 271 -2.14 5.61 5.13
C THR A 271 -1.74 4.56 6.16
N THR A 272 -2.48 3.46 6.28
CA THR A 272 -2.12 2.36 7.17
C THR A 272 -0.78 1.76 6.76
N LEU A 273 -0.56 1.50 5.48
CA LEU A 273 0.71 1.02 4.95
C LEU A 273 1.85 1.99 5.28
N LEU A 274 1.68 3.28 5.01
CA LEU A 274 2.67 4.30 5.32
C LEU A 274 2.98 4.38 6.83
N LEU A 275 1.96 4.30 7.69
CA LEU A 275 2.14 4.32 9.16
C LEU A 275 2.83 3.06 9.68
N VAL A 276 2.58 1.89 9.10
CA VAL A 276 3.31 0.66 9.42
C VAL A 276 4.80 0.85 9.12
N PHE A 277 5.15 1.40 7.96
CA PHE A 277 6.55 1.69 7.62
C PHE A 277 7.15 2.76 8.52
N ALA A 278 6.40 3.80 8.87
CA ALA A 278 6.83 4.81 9.84
C ALA A 278 7.08 4.19 11.23
N GLY A 279 6.22 3.27 11.66
CA GLY A 279 6.40 2.50 12.90
C GLY A 279 7.66 1.65 12.88
N ILE A 280 7.96 0.99 11.75
CA ILE A 280 9.19 0.21 11.57
C ILE A 280 10.43 1.12 11.62
N ALA A 281 10.40 2.25 10.90
CA ALA A 281 11.48 3.22 10.93
C ALA A 281 11.74 3.76 12.34
N LEU A 282 10.66 4.07 13.08
CA LEU A 282 10.72 4.53 14.45
C LEU A 282 11.25 3.45 15.42
N LEU A 283 10.86 2.20 15.21
CA LEU A 283 11.37 1.06 15.98
C LEU A 283 12.88 0.88 15.76
N VAL A 284 13.35 0.94 14.52
CA VAL A 284 14.77 0.88 14.19
C VAL A 284 15.53 2.06 14.83
N ALA A 285 14.96 3.28 14.75
CA ALA A 285 15.52 4.46 15.40
C ALA A 285 15.60 4.27 16.92
N THR A 286 14.55 3.74 17.56
CA THR A 286 14.48 3.46 18.99
C THR A 286 15.64 2.56 19.46
N PHE A 287 15.92 1.48 18.71
CA PHE A 287 17.06 0.61 19.02
C PHE A 287 18.41 1.34 18.91
N THR A 288 18.57 2.16 17.89
CA THR A 288 19.80 2.92 17.68
C THR A 288 20.00 3.96 18.78
N ILE A 289 18.94 4.65 19.18
CA ILE A 289 18.94 5.64 20.26
C ILE A 289 19.28 4.96 21.60
N HIS A 290 18.56 3.87 21.93
CA HIS A 290 18.78 3.10 23.15
C HIS A 290 20.24 2.62 23.27
N ASN A 291 20.78 2.04 22.19
CA ASN A 291 22.14 1.54 22.16
C ASN A 291 23.16 2.66 22.38
N THR A 292 22.94 3.81 21.73
CA THR A 292 23.82 4.98 21.89
C THR A 292 23.79 5.54 23.32
N PHE A 293 22.58 5.70 23.92
CA PHE A 293 22.47 6.16 25.30
C PHE A 293 23.08 5.16 26.28
N ALA A 294 22.92 3.85 26.04
CA ALA A 294 23.55 2.82 26.89
C ALA A 294 25.07 2.95 26.90
N ILE A 295 25.69 3.18 25.74
CA ILE A 295 27.13 3.34 25.60
C ILE A 295 27.59 4.66 26.24
N VAL A 296 26.94 5.79 25.93
CA VAL A 296 27.31 7.11 26.51
C VAL A 296 27.16 7.11 28.00
N THR A 297 26.11 6.49 28.54
CA THR A 297 25.88 6.40 29.99
C THR A 297 26.94 5.50 30.67
N ALA A 298 27.34 4.40 30.03
CA ALA A 298 28.39 3.52 30.52
C ALA A 298 29.76 4.24 30.59
N GLN A 299 30.10 5.05 29.59
CA GLN A 299 31.31 5.86 29.56
C GLN A 299 31.38 6.92 30.69
N ARG A 300 30.20 7.43 31.11
CA ARG A 300 30.08 8.42 32.20
C ARG A 300 29.89 7.80 33.58
N THR A 301 30.03 6.48 33.70
CA THR A 301 29.81 5.82 35.00
C THR A 301 30.76 6.33 36.08
N ARG A 302 32.05 6.58 35.76
CA ARG A 302 33.04 7.17 36.65
C ARG A 302 32.67 8.61 37.04
N GLU A 303 32.32 9.47 36.08
CA GLU A 303 31.89 10.84 36.32
C GLU A 303 30.65 10.88 37.22
N ASN A 304 29.64 10.05 36.93
CA ASN A 304 28.45 9.92 37.77
C ASN A 304 28.75 9.39 39.17
N ALA A 305 29.69 8.47 39.30
CA ALA A 305 30.16 7.96 40.60
C ALA A 305 30.87 9.04 41.42
N LEU A 306 31.71 9.85 40.80
CA LEU A 306 32.38 11.00 41.45
C LEU A 306 31.35 12.05 41.87
N LEU A 307 30.38 12.41 41.04
CA LEU A 307 29.31 13.35 41.44
C LEU A 307 28.51 12.82 42.63
N ARG A 308 28.23 11.51 42.67
CA ARG A 308 27.55 10.88 43.79
C ARG A 308 28.42 10.81 45.07
N ALA A 309 29.73 10.58 44.92
CA ALA A 309 30.68 10.66 46.05
C ALA A 309 30.76 12.08 46.64
N LEU A 310 30.57 13.10 45.79
CA LEU A 310 30.47 14.51 46.19
C LEU A 310 29.08 14.92 46.73
N GLY A 311 28.15 13.96 46.88
CA GLY A 311 26.82 14.21 47.48
C GLY A 311 25.65 14.36 46.51
N ALA A 312 25.82 14.13 45.21
CA ALA A 312 24.70 14.17 44.26
C ALA A 312 23.71 13.02 44.51
N SER A 313 22.41 13.32 44.56
CA SER A 313 21.35 12.33 44.72
C SER A 313 21.15 11.48 43.45
N ARG A 314 20.58 10.27 43.62
CA ARG A 314 20.20 9.41 42.49
C ARG A 314 19.23 10.11 41.51
N GLY A 315 18.31 10.91 42.08
CA GLY A 315 17.36 11.70 41.29
C GLY A 315 18.01 12.78 40.42
N GLN A 316 19.09 13.41 40.96
CA GLN A 316 19.84 14.42 40.21
C GLN A 316 20.60 13.81 39.00
N VAL A 317 21.23 12.65 39.20
CA VAL A 317 21.92 11.93 38.11
C VAL A 317 20.91 11.43 37.06
N LEU A 318 19.78 10.91 37.50
CA LEU A 318 18.69 10.49 36.59
C LEU A 318 18.13 11.71 35.83
N GLY A 319 17.82 12.80 36.54
CA GLY A 319 17.25 14.03 35.96
C GLY A 319 18.16 14.69 34.94
N THR A 320 19.50 14.70 35.17
CA THR A 320 20.46 15.23 34.16
C THR A 320 20.47 14.40 32.90
N THR A 321 20.48 13.07 32.98
CA THR A 321 20.51 12.19 31.83
C THR A 321 19.18 12.24 31.02
N LEU A 322 18.04 12.26 31.72
CA LEU A 322 16.73 12.41 31.09
C LEU A 322 16.52 13.82 30.52
N GLY A 323 17.03 14.85 31.15
CA GLY A 323 17.02 16.23 30.65
C GLY A 323 17.84 16.37 29.36
N GLU A 324 19.02 15.73 29.29
CA GLU A 324 19.81 15.64 28.05
C GLU A 324 19.03 14.91 26.94
N ALA A 325 18.39 13.78 27.25
CA ALA A 325 17.59 13.02 26.30
C ALA A 325 16.37 13.82 25.79
N LEU A 326 15.70 14.56 26.68
CA LEU A 326 14.58 15.45 26.35
C LEU A 326 15.03 16.58 25.41
N ALA A 327 16.13 17.26 25.74
CA ALA A 327 16.65 18.36 24.93
C ALA A 327 17.08 17.88 23.53
N LEU A 328 17.82 16.76 23.47
CA LEU A 328 18.23 16.13 22.20
C LEU A 328 17.03 15.63 21.41
N GLY A 329 16.08 14.98 22.08
CA GLY A 329 14.84 14.48 21.49
C GLY A 329 14.02 15.60 20.87
N ALA A 330 13.81 16.70 21.59
CA ALA A 330 13.04 17.85 21.13
C ALA A 330 13.73 18.54 19.93
N LEU A 331 15.05 18.80 20.03
CA LEU A 331 15.82 19.43 18.96
C LEU A 331 15.85 18.54 17.68
N ALA A 332 16.14 17.25 17.86
CA ALA A 332 16.19 16.32 16.74
C ALA A 332 14.81 16.11 16.11
N SER A 333 13.74 16.07 16.93
CA SER A 333 12.36 15.99 16.43
C SER A 333 11.96 17.23 15.64
N GLY A 334 12.38 18.44 16.10
CA GLY A 334 12.18 19.67 15.35
C GLY A 334 12.89 19.67 13.99
N LEU A 335 14.16 19.23 13.94
CA LEU A 335 14.87 19.03 12.68
C LEU A 335 14.24 17.93 11.81
N GLY A 336 13.75 16.86 12.44
CA GLY A 336 13.02 15.79 11.78
C GLY A 336 11.70 16.27 11.15
N LEU A 337 10.97 17.13 11.87
CA LEU A 337 9.76 17.78 11.34
C LEU A 337 10.06 18.56 10.05
N LEU A 338 11.12 19.39 10.06
CA LEU A 338 11.54 20.12 8.86
C LEU A 338 11.99 19.17 7.74
N GLY A 339 12.78 18.14 8.05
CA GLY A 339 13.19 17.11 7.10
C GLY A 339 12.01 16.32 6.52
N GLY A 340 10.91 16.21 7.26
CA GLY A 340 9.69 15.50 6.86
C GLY A 340 9.02 16.09 5.62
N PHE A 341 9.08 17.42 5.45
CA PHE A 341 8.59 18.06 4.21
C PHE A 341 9.42 17.61 3.00
N GLY A 342 10.74 17.46 3.16
CA GLY A 342 11.60 16.91 2.12
C GLY A 342 11.29 15.44 1.82
N VAL A 343 10.97 14.63 2.84
CA VAL A 343 10.53 13.24 2.67
C VAL A 343 9.18 13.18 1.94
N ALA A 344 8.20 14.02 2.31
CA ALA A 344 6.91 14.09 1.62
C ALA A 344 7.07 14.45 0.13
N ALA A 345 7.90 15.46 -0.19
CA ALA A 345 8.22 15.82 -1.55
C ALA A 345 8.93 14.69 -2.31
N GLY A 346 9.87 14.02 -1.66
CA GLY A 346 10.58 12.85 -2.20
C GLY A 346 9.64 11.67 -2.48
N LEU A 347 8.70 11.37 -1.59
CA LEU A 347 7.69 10.33 -1.80
C LEU A 347 6.75 10.70 -2.96
N LYS A 348 6.31 11.96 -3.05
CA LYS A 348 5.49 12.44 -4.17
C LYS A 348 6.22 12.26 -5.51
N ALA A 349 7.48 12.68 -5.59
CA ALA A 349 8.30 12.51 -6.79
C ALA A 349 8.54 11.04 -7.14
N LEU A 350 8.75 10.19 -6.14
CA LEU A 350 8.92 8.76 -6.30
C LEU A 350 7.66 8.10 -6.86
N PHE A 351 6.48 8.43 -6.31
CA PHE A 351 5.21 7.91 -6.83
C PHE A 351 4.97 8.33 -8.28
N ALA A 352 5.26 9.58 -8.62
CA ALA A 352 5.20 10.04 -9.99
C ALA A 352 6.15 9.27 -10.92
N ALA A 353 7.38 8.96 -10.46
CA ALA A 353 8.37 8.21 -11.23
C ALA A 353 7.96 6.75 -11.52
N ILE A 354 7.18 6.13 -10.63
CA ILE A 354 6.62 4.77 -10.84
C ILE A 354 5.25 4.77 -11.55
N GLY A 355 4.82 5.95 -12.08
CA GLY A 355 3.56 6.09 -12.80
C GLY A 355 2.32 6.31 -11.93
N PHE A 356 2.49 6.41 -10.61
CA PHE A 356 1.40 6.71 -9.67
C PHE A 356 1.31 8.22 -9.44
N THR A 357 0.54 8.90 -10.29
CA THR A 357 0.34 10.34 -10.20
C THR A 357 -0.75 10.67 -9.18
N LEU A 358 -0.38 11.47 -8.18
CA LEU A 358 -1.29 11.95 -7.14
C LEU A 358 -2.02 13.22 -7.60
N PRO A 359 -3.25 13.49 -7.09
CA PRO A 359 -3.95 14.75 -7.39
C PRO A 359 -3.07 15.96 -7.11
N THR A 360 -3.11 16.93 -8.01
CA THR A 360 -2.37 18.19 -7.88
C THR A 360 -3.03 19.07 -6.82
N GLY A 361 -2.24 19.66 -5.95
CA GLY A 361 -2.72 20.55 -4.90
C GLY A 361 -1.58 21.02 -4.00
N GLY A 362 -1.86 22.01 -3.16
CA GLY A 362 -0.92 22.55 -2.18
C GLY A 362 -0.63 21.55 -1.06
N THR A 363 0.52 21.71 -0.42
CA THR A 363 0.85 20.92 0.78
C THR A 363 -0.01 21.40 1.96
N VAL A 364 -0.77 20.50 2.54
CA VAL A 364 -1.62 20.77 3.71
C VAL A 364 -1.04 20.06 4.92
N VAL A 365 -1.00 20.75 6.04
CA VAL A 365 -0.44 20.26 7.30
C VAL A 365 -1.41 20.54 8.43
N HIS A 366 -1.88 19.50 9.07
CA HIS A 366 -2.72 19.62 10.26
C HIS A 366 -1.89 19.79 11.53
N THR A 367 -2.47 20.38 12.56
CA THR A 367 -1.80 20.54 13.87
C THR A 367 -1.32 19.20 14.44
N ALA A 368 -2.09 18.13 14.24
CA ALA A 368 -1.72 16.78 14.66
C ALA A 368 -0.42 16.30 14.00
N THR A 369 -0.20 16.62 12.74
CA THR A 369 1.00 16.28 11.96
C THR A 369 2.26 17.01 12.40
N ILE A 370 2.10 18.10 13.13
CA ILE A 370 3.20 18.80 13.81
C ILE A 370 3.43 18.21 15.20
N VAL A 371 2.37 18.09 16.00
CA VAL A 371 2.46 17.71 17.42
C VAL A 371 2.82 16.24 17.61
N LEU A 372 2.20 15.31 16.89
CA LEU A 372 2.42 13.88 17.07
C LEU A 372 3.87 13.45 16.79
N PRO A 373 4.53 13.84 15.67
CA PRO A 373 5.92 13.48 15.44
C PRO A 373 6.88 14.09 16.44
N LEU A 374 6.66 15.35 16.86
CA LEU A 374 7.47 16.01 17.90
C LEU A 374 7.37 15.27 19.23
N LEU A 375 6.16 14.93 19.65
CA LEU A 375 5.93 14.17 20.88
C LEU A 375 6.52 12.76 20.76
N THR A 376 6.23 12.06 19.67
CA THR A 376 6.69 10.68 19.46
C THR A 376 8.22 10.60 19.48
N GLY A 377 8.91 11.45 18.73
CA GLY A 377 10.38 11.46 18.70
C GLY A 377 11.00 11.82 20.05
N THR A 378 10.39 12.78 20.76
CA THR A 378 10.83 13.17 22.11
C THR A 378 10.58 12.05 23.13
N VAL A 379 9.39 11.45 23.13
CA VAL A 379 9.03 10.33 24.04
C VAL A 379 9.92 9.12 23.77
N VAL A 380 10.18 8.79 22.51
CA VAL A 380 11.08 7.70 22.13
C VAL A 380 12.50 7.97 22.62
N ALA A 381 13.00 9.19 22.46
CA ALA A 381 14.33 9.57 22.95
C ALA A 381 14.45 9.42 24.47
N VAL A 382 13.49 9.95 25.23
CA VAL A 382 13.45 9.86 26.71
C VAL A 382 13.25 8.41 27.16
N GLY A 383 12.32 7.67 26.57
CA GLY A 383 12.06 6.26 26.88
C GLY A 383 13.26 5.36 26.60
N SER A 384 13.97 5.60 25.49
CA SER A 384 15.18 4.87 25.15
C SER A 384 16.34 5.13 26.12
N ALA A 385 16.40 6.34 26.68
CA ALA A 385 17.41 6.73 27.67
C ALA A 385 17.07 6.26 29.10
N LEU A 386 15.80 5.94 29.39
CA LEU A 386 15.33 5.64 30.75
C LEU A 386 16.04 4.43 31.37
N ALA A 387 16.13 3.31 30.70
CA ALA A 387 16.74 2.09 31.22
C ALA A 387 18.26 2.26 31.47
N PRO A 388 19.07 2.84 30.55
CA PRO A 388 20.46 3.20 30.83
C PRO A 388 20.64 4.18 32.00
N ALA A 389 19.81 5.22 32.06
CA ALA A 389 19.86 6.23 33.11
C ALA A 389 19.55 5.64 34.49
N LEU A 390 18.54 4.76 34.60
CA LEU A 390 18.21 4.06 35.85
C LEU A 390 19.33 3.15 36.30
N ARG A 391 20.02 2.44 35.38
CA ARG A 391 21.17 1.59 35.73
C ARG A 391 22.32 2.44 36.27
N ALA A 392 22.67 3.54 35.59
CA ALA A 392 23.71 4.45 36.05
C ALA A 392 23.42 5.07 37.43
N ALA A 393 22.18 5.47 37.67
CA ALA A 393 21.76 6.03 38.98
C ALA A 393 21.77 5.00 40.11
N ARG A 394 21.66 3.69 39.81
CA ARG A 394 21.70 2.62 40.84
C ARG A 394 23.09 2.09 41.13
N THR A 395 24.11 2.34 40.30
CA THR A 395 25.47 1.85 40.48
C THR A 395 26.10 2.49 41.75
N ALA A 396 26.66 1.65 42.64
CA ALA A 396 27.30 2.14 43.88
C ALA A 396 28.61 2.88 43.56
N PRO A 397 28.89 4.07 44.17
CA PRO A 397 30.09 4.84 43.88
C PRO A 397 31.41 4.08 44.06
N LEU A 398 31.52 3.28 45.12
CA LEU A 398 32.71 2.47 45.41
C LEU A 398 32.88 1.32 44.38
N ALA A 399 31.78 0.73 43.88
CA ALA A 399 31.86 -0.33 42.87
C ALA A 399 32.29 0.22 41.52
N ALA A 400 31.88 1.45 41.18
CA ALA A 400 32.26 2.11 39.93
C ALA A 400 33.73 2.55 39.86
N LEU A 401 34.38 2.71 41.02
CA LEU A 401 35.81 3.05 41.15
C LEU A 401 36.73 1.82 41.14
N ARG A 402 36.19 0.61 41.32
CA ARG A 402 36.93 -0.66 41.27
C ARG A 402 36.76 -1.28 39.87
N GLU A 403 37.85 -1.41 39.12
CA GLU A 403 37.84 -1.87 37.72
C GLU A 403 37.36 -3.32 37.47
N THR A 404 37.23 -4.14 38.53
CA THR A 404 37.10 -5.60 38.42
C THR A 404 35.74 -6.19 38.87
N ALA A 405 34.77 -5.40 39.34
CA ALA A 405 33.66 -5.96 40.09
C ALA A 405 32.25 -5.92 39.43
N VAL A 406 32.12 -5.40 38.21
CA VAL A 406 30.75 -5.07 37.68
C VAL A 406 30.13 -6.13 36.78
N ASP A 407 30.89 -7.09 36.27
CA ASP A 407 30.41 -7.96 35.18
C ASP A 407 29.87 -9.36 35.57
N GLY A 408 29.92 -9.77 36.83
CA GLY A 408 29.78 -11.21 37.09
C GLY A 408 28.48 -11.71 37.73
N ALA A 409 27.84 -10.96 38.65
CA ALA A 409 26.84 -11.56 39.54
C ALA A 409 25.37 -11.24 39.28
N ALA A 410 25.06 -10.13 38.58
CA ALA A 410 23.68 -9.73 38.29
C ALA A 410 23.15 -10.25 36.95
N GLU A 411 24.01 -10.87 36.15
CA GLU A 411 23.67 -11.26 34.77
C GLU A 411 22.89 -12.58 34.63
N GLY A 412 23.02 -13.50 35.59
CA GLY A 412 22.44 -14.85 35.48
C GLY A 412 20.90 -14.86 35.45
N ARG A 413 20.23 -14.31 36.43
CA ARG A 413 18.74 -14.36 36.56
C ARG A 413 18.02 -13.51 35.51
N GLY A 414 18.48 -12.28 35.24
CA GLY A 414 17.86 -11.40 34.26
C GLY A 414 18.04 -11.89 32.79
N ALA A 415 19.17 -12.56 32.49
CA ALA A 415 19.42 -13.15 31.19
C ALA A 415 18.49 -14.37 30.96
N TRP A 416 18.33 -15.22 31.96
CA TRP A 416 17.42 -16.38 31.91
C TRP A 416 15.95 -15.96 31.78
N LEU A 417 15.50 -14.99 32.55
CA LEU A 417 14.13 -14.43 32.44
C LEU A 417 13.87 -13.85 31.06
N ARG A 418 14.83 -13.11 30.50
CA ARG A 418 14.70 -12.55 29.17
C ARG A 418 14.69 -13.64 28.10
N ALA A 419 15.58 -14.63 28.20
CA ALA A 419 15.60 -15.78 27.29
C ALA A 419 14.31 -16.58 27.38
N GLY A 420 13.79 -16.83 28.61
CA GLY A 420 12.52 -17.47 28.86
C GLY A 420 11.33 -16.73 28.25
N LEU A 421 11.26 -15.41 28.46
CA LEU A 421 10.20 -14.57 27.86
C LEU A 421 10.28 -14.59 26.32
N GLY A 422 11.48 -14.44 25.77
CA GLY A 422 11.67 -14.49 24.32
C GLY A 422 11.33 -15.84 23.72
N ALA A 423 11.69 -16.94 24.42
CA ALA A 423 11.30 -18.29 24.04
C ALA A 423 9.78 -18.47 24.10
N LEU A 424 9.14 -18.02 25.17
CA LEU A 424 7.67 -18.05 25.30
C LEU A 424 6.96 -17.32 24.15
N LEU A 425 7.43 -16.13 23.80
CA LEU A 425 6.87 -15.35 22.70
C LEU A 425 7.09 -16.04 21.35
N VAL A 426 8.26 -16.63 21.09
CA VAL A 426 8.49 -17.36 19.84
C VAL A 426 7.73 -18.67 19.80
N PHE A 427 7.85 -19.50 20.83
CA PHE A 427 7.21 -20.83 20.87
C PHE A 427 5.70 -20.74 21.06
N GLY A 428 5.15 -19.67 21.64
CA GLY A 428 3.71 -19.40 21.68
C GLY A 428 3.19 -18.72 20.42
N GLY A 429 3.97 -17.78 19.86
CA GLY A 429 3.61 -17.04 18.66
C GLY A 429 3.65 -17.90 17.39
N LEU A 430 4.62 -18.80 17.24
CA LEU A 430 4.70 -19.71 16.09
C LEU A 430 3.44 -20.57 15.92
N PRO A 431 2.98 -21.35 16.94
CA PRO A 431 1.75 -22.10 16.81
C PRO A 431 0.51 -21.22 16.58
N ALA A 432 0.43 -20.08 17.27
CA ALA A 432 -0.67 -19.14 17.08
C ALA A 432 -0.75 -18.65 15.63
N THR A 433 0.40 -18.28 15.05
CA THR A 433 0.49 -17.86 13.63
C THR A 433 0.08 -19.00 12.69
N VAL A 434 0.61 -20.22 12.93
CA VAL A 434 0.31 -21.39 12.08
C VAL A 434 -1.16 -21.79 12.18
N VAL A 435 -1.73 -21.85 13.39
CA VAL A 435 -3.15 -22.19 13.61
C VAL A 435 -4.05 -21.14 12.99
N GLY A 436 -3.74 -19.83 13.20
CA GLY A 436 -4.50 -18.74 12.60
C GLY A 436 -4.42 -18.70 11.06
N ALA A 437 -3.34 -19.24 10.49
CA ALA A 437 -3.17 -19.32 9.05
C ALA A 437 -3.79 -20.58 8.41
N THR A 438 -4.00 -21.68 9.16
CA THR A 438 -4.33 -23.00 8.57
C THR A 438 -5.65 -23.62 9.05
N ARG A 439 -6.12 -23.35 10.28
CA ARG A 439 -7.30 -24.03 10.88
C ARG A 439 -8.59 -23.21 10.90
N GLY A 440 -8.69 -22.22 10.07
CA GLY A 440 -9.77 -21.25 9.99
C GLY A 440 -9.13 -19.89 9.91
N PRO A 441 -8.95 -19.34 8.69
CA PRO A 441 -8.12 -18.16 8.48
C PRO A 441 -8.62 -16.98 9.32
N SER A 442 -7.93 -16.78 10.44
CA SER A 442 -8.14 -15.67 11.36
C SER A 442 -6.98 -14.70 11.25
N LEU A 443 -7.21 -13.59 10.55
CA LEU A 443 -6.20 -12.54 10.37
C LEU A 443 -5.70 -12.01 11.72
N THR A 444 -6.58 -11.84 12.70
CA THR A 444 -6.24 -11.37 14.04
C THR A 444 -5.30 -12.30 14.79
N LEU A 445 -5.56 -13.60 14.76
CA LEU A 445 -4.69 -14.59 15.41
C LEU A 445 -3.34 -14.72 14.69
N THR A 446 -3.36 -14.69 13.35
CA THR A 446 -2.14 -14.74 12.53
C THR A 446 -1.25 -13.53 12.77
N VAL A 447 -1.82 -12.31 12.74
CA VAL A 447 -1.07 -11.06 12.98
C VAL A 447 -0.59 -10.96 14.42
N GLY A 448 -1.43 -11.32 15.40
CA GLY A 448 -1.05 -11.35 16.82
C GLY A 448 0.09 -12.31 17.09
N GLY A 449 0.03 -13.52 16.53
CA GLY A 449 1.09 -14.52 16.59
C GLY A 449 2.38 -14.04 15.90
N ALA A 450 2.27 -13.43 14.73
CA ALA A 450 3.38 -12.86 13.96
C ALA A 450 4.12 -11.77 14.75
N LEU A 451 3.37 -10.86 15.38
CA LEU A 451 3.94 -9.82 16.25
C LEU A 451 4.65 -10.41 17.48
N ALA A 452 4.08 -11.48 18.06
CA ALA A 452 4.70 -12.20 19.17
C ALA A 452 6.03 -12.87 18.72
N VAL A 453 6.08 -13.51 17.53
CA VAL A 453 7.30 -14.08 16.97
C VAL A 453 8.34 -13.00 16.71
N LEU A 454 7.95 -11.87 16.14
CA LEU A 454 8.85 -10.74 15.89
C LEU A 454 9.43 -10.19 17.20
N ALA A 455 8.58 -9.91 18.18
CA ALA A 455 9.00 -9.43 19.50
C ALA A 455 9.90 -10.46 20.20
N GLY A 456 9.52 -11.72 20.19
CA GLY A 456 10.30 -12.81 20.78
C GLY A 456 11.67 -12.99 20.13
N THR A 457 11.76 -12.87 18.80
CA THR A 457 13.03 -12.94 18.06
C THR A 457 13.96 -11.79 18.44
N VAL A 458 13.41 -10.59 18.62
CA VAL A 458 14.17 -9.41 19.12
C VAL A 458 14.69 -9.67 20.54
N VAL A 459 13.86 -10.19 21.43
CA VAL A 459 14.22 -10.47 22.82
C VAL A 459 15.26 -11.60 22.91
N LEU A 460 15.16 -12.64 22.06
CA LEU A 460 16.14 -13.72 21.94
C LEU A 460 17.41 -13.32 21.20
N GLY A 461 17.45 -12.15 20.59
CA GLY A 461 18.55 -11.66 19.76
C GLY A 461 19.95 -11.96 20.28
N PRO A 462 20.30 -11.72 21.54
CA PRO A 462 21.64 -12.01 22.07
C PRO A 462 22.02 -13.50 22.06
N VAL A 463 21.05 -14.39 22.30
CA VAL A 463 21.28 -15.85 22.23
C VAL A 463 21.47 -16.28 20.78
N ALA A 464 20.59 -15.79 19.91
CA ALA A 464 20.65 -16.04 18.47
C ALA A 464 21.94 -15.47 17.84
N ALA A 465 22.40 -14.29 18.26
CA ALA A 465 23.62 -13.69 17.76
C ALA A 465 24.87 -14.53 18.09
N ALA A 466 24.96 -15.07 19.33
CA ALA A 466 26.07 -15.93 19.70
C ALA A 466 26.17 -17.19 18.83
N LEU A 467 25.01 -17.81 18.52
CA LEU A 467 24.95 -18.98 17.65
C LEU A 467 25.27 -18.60 16.20
N ALA A 468 24.67 -17.54 15.69
CA ALA A 468 24.85 -17.07 14.33
C ALA A 468 26.31 -16.68 14.03
N VAL A 469 26.98 -15.97 14.92
CA VAL A 469 28.38 -15.63 14.76
C VAL A 469 29.28 -16.88 14.75
N ARG A 470 28.92 -17.92 15.52
CA ARG A 470 29.65 -19.20 15.51
C ARG A 470 29.50 -19.93 14.17
N THR A 471 28.29 -19.96 13.61
CA THR A 471 27.97 -20.68 12.37
C THR A 471 28.36 -19.87 11.13
N LEU A 472 27.81 -18.65 10.93
CA LEU A 472 28.11 -17.80 9.78
C LEU A 472 29.57 -17.32 9.74
N GLY A 473 30.20 -17.18 10.90
CA GLY A 473 31.60 -16.81 11.02
C GLY A 473 32.57 -17.98 10.87
N ALA A 474 32.11 -19.25 10.80
CA ALA A 474 32.96 -20.42 10.70
C ALA A 474 33.94 -20.43 9.50
N PRO A 475 33.53 -19.97 8.30
CA PRO A 475 34.44 -19.95 7.14
C PRO A 475 35.47 -18.82 7.18
N LEU A 476 35.27 -17.75 7.99
CA LEU A 476 36.13 -16.58 7.98
C LEU A 476 37.62 -16.84 8.32
N PRO A 477 37.95 -17.65 9.32
CA PRO A 477 39.35 -17.95 9.59
C PRO A 477 40.07 -18.66 8.42
N ARG A 478 39.33 -19.52 7.67
CA ARG A 478 39.89 -20.20 6.49
C ARG A 478 40.08 -19.26 5.31
N LEU A 479 39.18 -18.28 5.11
CA LEU A 479 39.19 -17.36 3.98
C LEU A 479 40.12 -16.15 4.19
N ARG A 480 40.30 -15.69 5.43
CA ARG A 480 41.00 -14.44 5.78
C ARG A 480 42.06 -14.60 6.92
N GLY A 481 42.37 -15.81 7.29
CA GLY A 481 43.39 -16.11 8.29
C GLY A 481 43.12 -15.46 9.66
N VAL A 482 44.16 -14.88 10.26
CA VAL A 482 44.13 -14.28 11.60
C VAL A 482 43.14 -13.12 11.67
N THR A 483 43.00 -12.30 10.63
CA THR A 483 42.04 -11.16 10.60
C THR A 483 40.60 -11.64 10.64
N GLY A 484 40.27 -12.73 9.96
CA GLY A 484 38.96 -13.37 10.01
C GLY A 484 38.66 -13.99 11.37
N ALA A 485 39.64 -14.67 11.96
CA ALA A 485 39.53 -15.24 13.31
C ALA A 485 39.30 -14.18 14.38
N LEU A 486 40.01 -13.04 14.30
CA LEU A 486 39.82 -11.92 15.21
C LEU A 486 38.46 -11.27 15.03
N ALA A 487 38.01 -11.01 13.80
CA ALA A 487 36.67 -10.47 13.51
C ALA A 487 35.56 -11.34 14.12
N ARG A 488 35.64 -12.68 13.93
CA ARG A 488 34.70 -13.65 14.52
C ARG A 488 34.69 -13.60 16.04
N ARG A 489 35.90 -13.64 16.67
CA ARG A 489 36.03 -13.59 18.13
C ARG A 489 35.49 -12.29 18.71
N ASN A 490 35.72 -11.17 18.05
CA ASN A 490 35.23 -9.84 18.46
C ASN A 490 33.71 -9.78 18.42
N ALA A 491 33.08 -10.25 17.34
CA ALA A 491 31.63 -10.30 17.22
C ALA A 491 30.99 -11.26 18.25
N ALA A 492 31.68 -12.37 18.60
CA ALA A 492 31.20 -13.35 19.59
C ALA A 492 31.34 -12.88 21.04
N ARG A 493 32.32 -11.99 21.34
CA ARG A 493 32.63 -11.54 22.70
C ARG A 493 31.54 -10.68 23.32
N ASN A 494 30.80 -9.92 22.47
CA ASN A 494 29.74 -9.02 22.90
C ASN A 494 28.41 -9.32 22.19
N PRO A 495 27.73 -10.45 22.52
CA PRO A 495 26.53 -10.88 21.78
C PRO A 495 25.36 -9.93 21.94
N LYS A 496 25.23 -9.19 23.05
CA LYS A 496 24.19 -8.17 23.28
C LYS A 496 24.30 -7.01 22.28
N ARG A 497 25.52 -6.54 22.02
CA ARG A 497 25.79 -5.46 21.06
C ARG A 497 25.58 -5.94 19.62
N THR A 498 26.12 -7.11 19.30
CA THR A 498 25.93 -7.73 17.99
C THR A 498 24.44 -7.91 17.67
N ALA A 499 23.66 -8.41 18.63
CA ALA A 499 22.22 -8.54 18.49
C ALA A 499 21.52 -7.21 18.28
N ALA A 500 21.76 -6.22 19.14
CA ALA A 500 21.11 -4.92 19.05
C ALA A 500 21.35 -4.24 17.69
N THR A 501 22.57 -4.38 17.15
CA THR A 501 22.91 -3.82 15.85
C THR A 501 22.27 -4.60 14.70
N ALA A 502 22.28 -5.93 14.77
CA ALA A 502 21.72 -6.79 13.75
C ALA A 502 20.19 -6.77 13.74
N THR A 503 19.53 -6.60 14.90
CA THR A 503 18.07 -6.58 15.02
C THR A 503 17.44 -5.47 14.17
N ALA A 504 18.02 -4.28 14.14
CA ALA A 504 17.53 -3.18 13.33
C ALA A 504 17.50 -3.56 11.83
N LEU A 505 18.58 -4.17 11.34
CA LEU A 505 18.64 -4.66 9.96
C LEU A 505 17.70 -5.86 9.75
N MET A 506 17.63 -6.77 10.73
CA MET A 506 16.80 -7.97 10.68
C MET A 506 15.31 -7.61 10.53
N VAL A 507 14.80 -6.65 11.29
CA VAL A 507 13.41 -6.19 11.20
C VAL A 507 13.15 -5.57 9.81
N GLY A 508 14.03 -4.68 9.34
CA GLY A 508 13.90 -4.09 8.01
C GLY A 508 13.88 -5.15 6.90
N VAL A 509 14.83 -6.10 6.92
CA VAL A 509 14.90 -7.19 5.94
C VAL A 509 13.72 -8.15 6.08
N ALA A 510 13.24 -8.42 7.31
CA ALA A 510 12.06 -9.28 7.51
C ALA A 510 10.81 -8.70 6.83
N VAL A 511 10.61 -7.40 6.93
CA VAL A 511 9.45 -6.74 6.29
C VAL A 511 9.61 -6.72 4.75
N VAL A 512 10.82 -6.42 4.24
CA VAL A 512 11.11 -6.55 2.79
C VAL A 512 10.76 -7.95 2.29
N THR A 513 11.26 -8.95 3.01
CA THR A 513 11.07 -10.36 2.64
C THR A 513 9.61 -10.78 2.73
N LEU A 514 8.90 -10.36 3.78
CA LEU A 514 7.47 -10.61 3.96
C LEU A 514 6.69 -10.15 2.72
N PHE A 515 6.83 -8.88 2.34
CA PHE A 515 6.10 -8.34 1.19
C PHE A 515 6.59 -8.93 -0.14
N THR A 516 7.88 -9.26 -0.27
CA THR A 516 8.43 -9.92 -1.46
C THR A 516 7.84 -11.32 -1.65
N VAL A 517 7.74 -12.10 -0.56
CA VAL A 517 7.17 -13.46 -0.57
C VAL A 517 5.65 -13.40 -0.76
N PHE A 518 4.97 -12.51 -0.04
CA PHE A 518 3.53 -12.31 -0.19
C PHE A 518 3.16 -11.91 -1.62
N GLY A 519 3.82 -10.89 -2.19
CA GLY A 519 3.55 -10.45 -3.56
C GLY A 519 3.91 -11.52 -4.61
N ALA A 520 4.99 -12.28 -4.41
CA ALA A 520 5.31 -13.40 -5.30
C ALA A 520 4.27 -14.51 -5.21
N SER A 521 3.73 -14.79 -4.01
CA SER A 521 2.69 -15.78 -3.81
C SER A 521 1.36 -15.34 -4.43
N VAL A 522 0.97 -14.07 -4.27
CA VAL A 522 -0.22 -13.52 -4.95
C VAL A 522 -0.06 -13.64 -6.46
N LYS A 523 1.12 -13.31 -7.00
CA LYS A 523 1.40 -13.44 -8.43
C LYS A 523 1.33 -14.90 -8.89
N ALA A 524 1.91 -15.83 -8.13
CA ALA A 524 1.83 -17.26 -8.44
C ALA A 524 0.38 -17.76 -8.39
N THR A 525 -0.42 -17.29 -7.43
CA THR A 525 -1.85 -17.62 -7.36
C THR A 525 -2.62 -17.12 -8.59
N LEU A 526 -2.33 -15.89 -9.05
CA LEU A 526 -2.93 -15.35 -10.27
C LEU A 526 -2.50 -16.14 -11.51
N ASP A 527 -1.21 -16.43 -11.66
CA ASP A 527 -0.68 -17.22 -12.77
C ASP A 527 -1.28 -18.63 -12.79
N ASP A 528 -1.35 -19.30 -11.64
CA ASP A 528 -1.96 -20.62 -11.47
C ASP A 528 -3.46 -20.60 -11.75
N SER A 529 -4.16 -19.56 -11.29
CA SER A 529 -5.59 -19.36 -11.52
C SER A 529 -5.89 -19.22 -13.00
N VAL A 530 -5.15 -18.33 -13.68
CA VAL A 530 -5.31 -18.16 -15.15
C VAL A 530 -4.92 -19.45 -15.89
N SER A 531 -3.83 -20.09 -15.50
CA SER A 531 -3.35 -21.30 -16.20
C SER A 531 -4.28 -22.50 -16.06
N ARG A 532 -4.97 -22.64 -14.93
CA ARG A 532 -5.88 -23.75 -14.67
C ARG A 532 -7.27 -23.51 -15.21
N SER A 533 -7.79 -22.31 -15.08
CA SER A 533 -9.18 -22.02 -15.44
C SER A 533 -9.37 -21.43 -16.83
N PHE A 534 -8.33 -20.80 -17.42
CA PHE A 534 -8.43 -20.23 -18.75
C PHE A 534 -8.05 -21.27 -19.81
N ALA A 535 -9.05 -21.90 -20.43
CA ALA A 535 -8.88 -22.88 -21.52
C ALA A 535 -8.74 -22.22 -22.90
N GLY A 536 -9.00 -20.92 -23.04
CA GLY A 536 -8.83 -20.14 -24.27
C GLY A 536 -7.36 -19.88 -24.60
N ASP A 537 -7.12 -19.48 -25.85
CA ASP A 537 -5.79 -19.13 -26.37
C ASP A 537 -5.47 -17.65 -26.19
N LEU A 538 -6.48 -16.78 -26.33
CA LEU A 538 -6.36 -15.33 -26.26
C LEU A 538 -7.40 -14.73 -25.32
N ALA A 539 -7.02 -13.66 -24.62
CA ALA A 539 -7.91 -12.79 -23.85
C ALA A 539 -7.92 -11.40 -24.51
N VAL A 540 -9.08 -10.85 -24.79
CA VAL A 540 -9.22 -9.47 -25.26
C VAL A 540 -9.72 -8.64 -24.10
N THR A 541 -8.92 -7.69 -23.64
CA THR A 541 -9.23 -6.85 -22.49
C THR A 541 -9.11 -5.37 -22.83
N ALA A 542 -9.97 -4.55 -22.25
CA ALA A 542 -9.71 -3.12 -22.21
C ALA A 542 -8.54 -2.84 -21.25
N PRO A 543 -7.67 -1.86 -21.54
CA PRO A 543 -6.69 -1.41 -20.56
C PRO A 543 -7.39 -1.09 -19.25
N ALA A 544 -6.86 -1.60 -18.14
CA ALA A 544 -7.45 -1.37 -16.81
C ALA A 544 -7.43 0.13 -16.49
N THR A 545 -8.59 0.76 -16.45
CA THR A 545 -8.77 2.18 -16.20
C THR A 545 -9.35 2.38 -14.81
N GLY A 546 -8.55 2.11 -13.78
CA GLY A 546 -8.96 2.30 -12.38
C GLY A 546 -10.17 1.46 -11.95
N ALA A 547 -10.69 1.71 -10.75
CA ALA A 547 -11.93 1.11 -10.27
C ALA A 547 -13.11 1.57 -11.14
N GLY A 548 -13.69 0.68 -11.95
CA GLY A 548 -14.80 0.97 -12.84
C GLY A 548 -14.41 1.21 -14.29
N GLY A 549 -13.37 0.53 -14.82
CA GLY A 549 -12.98 0.61 -16.24
C GLY A 549 -14.15 0.42 -17.20
N SER A 550 -14.10 1.06 -18.37
CA SER A 550 -15.18 1.04 -19.39
C SER A 550 -15.52 -0.36 -19.90
N GLY A 551 -14.68 -1.36 -19.61
CA GLY A 551 -14.86 -2.72 -20.10
C GLY A 551 -14.71 -2.83 -21.64
N VAL A 552 -15.19 -3.92 -22.17
CA VAL A 552 -15.20 -4.25 -23.61
C VAL A 552 -16.66 -4.36 -24.04
N SER A 553 -16.94 -3.96 -25.26
CA SER A 553 -18.30 -4.07 -25.82
C SER A 553 -18.78 -5.52 -25.85
N PRO A 554 -19.99 -5.80 -25.37
CA PRO A 554 -20.59 -7.13 -25.48
C PRO A 554 -20.77 -7.62 -26.91
N LYS A 555 -20.77 -6.69 -27.88
CA LYS A 555 -20.85 -7.00 -29.33
C LYS A 555 -19.54 -7.55 -29.88
N LEU A 556 -18.44 -7.40 -29.17
CA LEU A 556 -17.15 -7.89 -29.63
C LEU A 556 -17.09 -9.42 -29.65
N ALA A 557 -17.63 -10.11 -28.67
CA ALA A 557 -17.60 -11.58 -28.61
C ALA A 557 -18.31 -12.23 -29.83
N PRO A 558 -19.53 -11.83 -30.22
CA PRO A 558 -20.14 -12.30 -31.48
C PRO A 558 -19.32 -11.96 -32.71
N ALA A 559 -18.76 -10.75 -32.82
CA ALA A 559 -17.93 -10.34 -33.94
C ALA A 559 -16.65 -11.20 -34.06
N LEU A 560 -16.01 -11.54 -32.96
CA LEU A 560 -14.85 -12.43 -32.93
C LEU A 560 -15.21 -13.88 -33.26
N SER A 561 -16.39 -14.35 -32.82
CA SER A 561 -16.86 -15.70 -33.14
C SER A 561 -17.12 -15.91 -34.61
N ALA A 562 -17.36 -14.83 -35.36
CA ALA A 562 -17.57 -14.88 -36.83
C ALA A 562 -16.24 -14.99 -37.62
N LEU A 563 -15.10 -14.84 -37.01
CA LEU A 563 -13.78 -14.94 -37.65
C LEU A 563 -13.44 -16.40 -38.02
N PRO A 564 -12.86 -16.65 -39.20
CA PRO A 564 -12.49 -18.00 -39.61
C PRO A 564 -11.40 -18.65 -38.74
N GLU A 565 -10.57 -17.84 -38.07
CA GLU A 565 -9.51 -18.29 -37.18
C GLU A 565 -10.03 -18.70 -35.79
N VAL A 566 -11.27 -18.28 -35.45
CA VAL A 566 -11.83 -18.43 -34.09
C VAL A 566 -12.79 -19.62 -34.06
N ARG A 567 -12.61 -20.48 -33.04
CA ARG A 567 -13.53 -21.57 -32.72
C ARG A 567 -14.67 -21.11 -31.83
N ALA A 568 -14.34 -20.33 -30.80
CA ALA A 568 -15.29 -19.76 -29.85
C ALA A 568 -14.74 -18.44 -29.27
N ALA A 569 -15.62 -17.47 -29.07
CA ALA A 569 -15.32 -16.26 -28.35
C ALA A 569 -16.45 -15.97 -27.35
N VAL A 570 -16.12 -15.77 -26.08
CA VAL A 570 -17.08 -15.58 -25.01
C VAL A 570 -16.76 -14.33 -24.23
N GLY A 571 -17.72 -13.43 -24.14
CA GLY A 571 -17.64 -12.27 -23.30
C GLY A 571 -17.94 -12.64 -21.85
N LEU A 572 -17.06 -12.24 -20.96
CA LEU A 572 -17.19 -12.38 -19.51
C LEU A 572 -17.52 -11.02 -18.90
N GLY A 573 -18.78 -10.83 -18.54
CA GLY A 573 -19.25 -9.63 -17.83
C GLY A 573 -19.14 -9.80 -16.33
N ARG A 574 -19.30 -8.69 -15.60
CA ARG A 574 -19.38 -8.66 -14.14
C ARG A 574 -20.62 -7.92 -13.68
N GLY A 575 -21.29 -8.50 -12.70
CA GLY A 575 -22.40 -7.92 -12.00
C GLY A 575 -22.13 -7.82 -10.52
N VAL A 576 -23.02 -7.14 -9.82
CA VAL A 576 -23.01 -7.05 -8.34
C VAL A 576 -24.42 -7.33 -7.84
N ALA A 577 -24.52 -8.20 -6.85
CA ALA A 577 -25.75 -8.41 -6.10
C ALA A 577 -25.41 -8.50 -4.61
N GLN A 578 -26.39 -8.20 -3.78
CA GLN A 578 -26.30 -8.44 -2.36
C GLN A 578 -26.82 -9.86 -2.04
N VAL A 579 -25.99 -10.64 -1.39
CA VAL A 579 -26.31 -12.00 -0.91
C VAL A 579 -26.08 -12.01 0.60
N ASP A 580 -27.10 -12.38 1.36
CA ASP A 580 -27.08 -12.37 2.83
C ASP A 580 -26.59 -11.03 3.44
N GLY A 581 -27.07 -9.93 2.89
CA GLY A 581 -26.72 -8.59 3.37
C GLY A 581 -25.33 -8.08 2.96
N HIS A 582 -24.57 -8.87 2.19
CA HIS A 582 -23.21 -8.50 1.73
C HIS A 582 -23.14 -8.40 0.21
N GLY A 583 -22.52 -7.35 -0.29
CA GLY A 583 -22.28 -7.21 -1.72
C GLY A 583 -21.33 -8.29 -2.25
N ARG A 584 -21.78 -9.00 -3.28
CA ARG A 584 -21.02 -10.07 -3.95
C ARG A 584 -20.86 -9.76 -5.42
N GLN A 585 -19.71 -10.09 -5.95
CA GLN A 585 -19.45 -10.03 -7.38
C GLN A 585 -20.06 -11.26 -8.05
N LEU A 586 -20.76 -11.04 -9.16
CA LEU A 586 -21.29 -12.08 -10.03
C LEU A 586 -20.52 -12.07 -11.34
N ASP A 587 -20.15 -13.24 -11.84
CA ASP A 587 -19.71 -13.37 -13.22
C ASP A 587 -20.91 -13.64 -14.12
N VAL A 588 -20.88 -13.02 -15.28
CA VAL A 588 -21.96 -13.05 -16.26
C VAL A 588 -21.43 -13.57 -17.58
N ALA A 589 -21.92 -14.68 -18.05
CA ALA A 589 -21.49 -15.27 -19.31
C ALA A 589 -22.62 -16.03 -20.01
N ASP A 590 -22.39 -16.38 -21.28
CA ASP A 590 -23.21 -17.40 -21.95
C ASP A 590 -22.73 -18.79 -21.49
N PRO A 591 -23.57 -19.56 -20.76
CA PRO A 591 -23.14 -20.81 -20.14
C PRO A 591 -22.69 -21.86 -21.16
N ALA A 592 -23.38 -21.96 -22.28
CA ALA A 592 -23.09 -22.97 -23.33
C ALA A 592 -21.71 -22.73 -24.00
N ALA A 593 -21.36 -21.48 -24.20
CA ALA A 593 -20.08 -21.10 -24.79
C ALA A 593 -18.92 -21.05 -23.77
N LEU A 594 -19.23 -20.79 -22.50
CA LEU A 594 -18.24 -20.62 -21.43
C LEU A 594 -17.32 -21.83 -21.27
N ALA A 595 -17.89 -23.04 -21.27
CA ALA A 595 -17.15 -24.30 -21.13
C ALA A 595 -16.10 -24.53 -22.24
N GLN A 596 -16.16 -23.79 -23.35
CA GLN A 596 -15.19 -23.89 -24.44
C GLN A 596 -13.94 -23.06 -24.22
N VAL A 597 -13.99 -22.06 -23.30
CA VAL A 597 -12.93 -21.08 -23.08
C VAL A 597 -12.50 -21.00 -21.62
N VAL A 598 -13.31 -21.53 -20.70
CA VAL A 598 -13.03 -21.56 -19.25
C VAL A 598 -13.22 -22.99 -18.73
N ASP A 599 -12.20 -23.51 -18.05
CA ASP A 599 -12.31 -24.79 -17.35
C ASP A 599 -12.85 -24.54 -15.94
N LEU A 600 -14.07 -24.96 -15.70
CA LEU A 600 -14.77 -24.88 -14.40
C LEU A 600 -14.51 -26.10 -13.51
N GLY A 601 -13.67 -27.03 -13.94
CA GLY A 601 -13.41 -28.30 -13.27
C GLY A 601 -14.65 -29.20 -13.24
N ARG A 602 -14.81 -29.96 -12.15
CA ARG A 602 -15.96 -30.83 -11.97
C ARG A 602 -17.22 -30.01 -11.74
N ILE A 603 -18.22 -30.24 -12.58
CA ILE A 603 -19.55 -29.63 -12.49
C ILE A 603 -20.55 -30.68 -12.04
N ASP A 604 -21.31 -30.39 -10.98
CA ASP A 604 -22.50 -31.13 -10.58
C ASP A 604 -23.72 -30.29 -10.99
N GLY A 605 -24.71 -30.91 -11.61
CA GLY A 605 -25.84 -30.22 -12.25
C GLY A 605 -25.56 -29.86 -13.71
N SER A 606 -26.16 -28.78 -14.24
CA SER A 606 -26.01 -28.35 -15.62
C SER A 606 -25.91 -26.83 -15.75
N LEU A 607 -24.91 -26.36 -16.48
CA LEU A 607 -24.78 -24.94 -16.82
C LEU A 607 -25.85 -24.47 -17.82
N ASP A 608 -26.27 -25.36 -18.72
CA ASP A 608 -27.32 -25.05 -19.71
C ASP A 608 -28.68 -24.80 -19.07
N ALA A 609 -28.85 -25.27 -17.81
CA ALA A 609 -30.06 -25.06 -17.02
C ALA A 609 -30.12 -23.70 -16.32
N LEU A 610 -29.13 -22.82 -16.50
CA LEU A 610 -29.08 -21.52 -15.81
C LEU A 610 -30.23 -20.59 -16.23
N GLY A 611 -30.61 -20.54 -17.50
CA GLY A 611 -31.76 -19.76 -17.97
C GLY A 611 -31.80 -18.34 -17.39
N ALA A 612 -33.02 -17.88 -17.03
CA ALA A 612 -33.28 -16.55 -16.50
C ALA A 612 -33.21 -16.45 -14.94
N ASP A 613 -33.30 -17.59 -14.24
CA ASP A 613 -33.39 -17.70 -12.77
C ASP A 613 -32.35 -18.66 -12.16
N GLY A 614 -31.44 -19.17 -12.97
CA GLY A 614 -30.44 -20.13 -12.54
C GLY A 614 -29.16 -19.45 -12.07
N LEU A 615 -28.58 -20.07 -11.03
CA LEU A 615 -27.32 -19.70 -10.44
C LEU A 615 -26.37 -20.90 -10.45
N ALA A 616 -25.15 -20.70 -10.90
CA ALA A 616 -24.06 -21.61 -10.61
C ALA A 616 -23.19 -21.04 -9.49
N VAL A 617 -22.77 -21.88 -8.54
CA VAL A 617 -22.02 -21.48 -7.35
C VAL A 617 -20.76 -22.32 -7.22
N SER A 618 -19.67 -21.73 -6.73
CA SER A 618 -18.48 -22.49 -6.37
C SER A 618 -18.78 -23.48 -5.24
N ARG A 619 -18.15 -24.68 -5.27
CA ARG A 619 -18.31 -25.68 -4.23
C ARG A 619 -17.91 -25.16 -2.85
N ALA A 620 -16.90 -24.31 -2.81
CA ALA A 620 -16.41 -23.71 -1.56
C ALA A 620 -17.47 -22.81 -0.94
N GLU A 621 -18.06 -21.92 -1.75
CA GLU A 621 -19.10 -21.00 -1.27
C GLU A 621 -20.40 -21.73 -0.95
N ALA A 622 -20.80 -22.72 -1.77
CA ALA A 622 -21.95 -23.56 -1.50
C ALA A 622 -21.82 -24.34 -0.17
N ALA A 623 -20.63 -24.93 0.08
CA ALA A 623 -20.36 -25.63 1.34
C ALA A 623 -20.37 -24.68 2.54
N ALA A 624 -19.80 -23.48 2.40
CA ALA A 624 -19.77 -22.49 3.48
C ALA A 624 -21.17 -22.01 3.88
N ARG A 625 -22.13 -22.01 2.94
CA ARG A 625 -23.51 -21.55 3.15
C ARG A 625 -24.55 -22.68 3.29
N GLY A 626 -24.12 -23.93 3.13
CA GLY A 626 -25.02 -25.08 3.19
C GLY A 626 -25.96 -25.18 1.99
N TRP A 627 -25.58 -24.65 0.82
CA TRP A 627 -26.38 -24.72 -0.39
C TRP A 627 -26.11 -26.01 -1.17
N SER A 628 -27.16 -26.54 -1.78
CA SER A 628 -27.13 -27.70 -2.66
C SER A 628 -27.87 -27.41 -3.97
N LEU A 629 -27.77 -28.31 -4.93
CA LEU A 629 -28.58 -28.21 -6.14
C LEU A 629 -30.08 -28.12 -5.78
N GLY A 630 -30.75 -27.14 -6.39
CA GLY A 630 -32.15 -26.84 -6.13
C GLY A 630 -32.38 -25.82 -5.00
N SER A 631 -31.33 -25.43 -4.24
CA SER A 631 -31.48 -24.40 -3.21
C SER A 631 -31.84 -23.06 -3.83
N THR A 632 -32.78 -22.34 -3.19
CA THR A 632 -33.15 -20.98 -3.60
C THR A 632 -32.31 -19.97 -2.87
N VAL A 633 -31.64 -19.09 -3.59
CA VAL A 633 -30.78 -18.04 -3.06
C VAL A 633 -31.45 -16.67 -3.29
N PRO A 634 -31.88 -15.96 -2.23
CA PRO A 634 -32.40 -14.62 -2.36
C PRO A 634 -31.23 -13.66 -2.62
N MET A 635 -31.32 -12.93 -3.71
CA MET A 635 -30.38 -11.90 -4.10
C MET A 635 -31.07 -10.55 -4.20
N ARG A 636 -30.36 -9.48 -3.92
CA ARG A 636 -30.87 -8.12 -4.11
C ARG A 636 -29.99 -7.39 -5.10
N PHE A 637 -30.62 -6.87 -6.14
CA PHE A 637 -30.00 -6.06 -7.18
C PHE A 637 -30.39 -4.58 -7.03
N THR A 638 -29.85 -3.71 -7.86
CA THR A 638 -30.17 -2.28 -7.87
C THR A 638 -31.63 -2.00 -8.20
N ASP A 639 -32.28 -2.89 -8.94
CA ASP A 639 -33.70 -2.80 -9.33
C ASP A 639 -34.64 -3.60 -8.43
N GLY A 640 -34.13 -4.24 -7.37
CA GLY A 640 -34.95 -4.94 -6.38
C GLY A 640 -34.50 -6.36 -6.05
N PRO A 641 -35.26 -7.08 -5.22
CA PRO A 641 -34.98 -8.45 -4.86
C PRO A 641 -35.33 -9.41 -5.99
N ALA A 642 -34.51 -10.44 -6.16
CA ALA A 642 -34.76 -11.55 -7.08
C ALA A 642 -34.34 -12.87 -6.41
N ALA A 643 -34.97 -13.97 -6.77
CA ALA A 643 -34.63 -15.29 -6.23
C ALA A 643 -34.03 -16.14 -7.35
N PHE A 644 -32.87 -16.72 -7.05
CA PHE A 644 -32.16 -17.59 -7.98
C PHE A 644 -32.10 -19.02 -7.46
N THR A 645 -32.19 -19.99 -8.34
CA THR A 645 -32.09 -21.41 -8.00
C THR A 645 -30.73 -21.95 -8.36
N VAL A 646 -30.05 -22.61 -7.42
CA VAL A 646 -28.76 -23.27 -7.68
C VAL A 646 -28.96 -24.44 -8.66
N ARG A 647 -28.47 -24.26 -9.90
CA ARG A 647 -28.58 -25.25 -11.00
C ARG A 647 -27.28 -25.99 -11.25
N ALA A 648 -26.16 -25.42 -10.84
CA ALA A 648 -24.86 -26.05 -10.99
C ALA A 648 -23.92 -25.70 -9.83
N LEU A 649 -23.10 -26.68 -9.46
CA LEU A 649 -21.96 -26.48 -8.54
C LEU A 649 -20.67 -26.76 -9.32
N TYR A 650 -19.70 -25.85 -9.26
CA TYR A 650 -18.43 -25.99 -9.98
C TYR A 650 -17.23 -25.77 -9.07
N GLN A 651 -16.05 -26.14 -9.54
CA GLN A 651 -14.82 -25.91 -8.80
C GLN A 651 -14.41 -24.45 -9.00
N GLY A 652 -14.84 -23.57 -8.11
CA GLY A 652 -14.58 -22.13 -8.18
C GLY A 652 -13.10 -21.75 -8.18
N GLY A 653 -12.85 -20.49 -8.45
CA GLY A 653 -11.52 -19.88 -8.50
C GLY A 653 -11.03 -19.65 -9.94
N GLY A 654 -10.08 -18.74 -10.09
CA GLY A 654 -9.54 -18.40 -11.39
C GLY A 654 -10.31 -17.30 -12.11
N VAL A 655 -10.60 -17.52 -13.38
CA VAL A 655 -11.31 -16.56 -14.25
C VAL A 655 -12.79 -16.48 -13.90
N ALA A 656 -13.39 -17.58 -13.45
CA ALA A 656 -14.74 -17.60 -12.92
C ALA A 656 -14.68 -17.52 -11.39
N GLY A 657 -15.37 -16.55 -10.81
CA GLY A 657 -15.47 -16.32 -9.37
C GLY A 657 -16.34 -17.36 -8.65
N ASP A 658 -17.05 -16.93 -7.58
CA ASP A 658 -17.88 -17.82 -6.77
C ASP A 658 -19.33 -17.91 -7.25
N TYR A 659 -19.80 -16.93 -8.01
CA TYR A 659 -21.16 -16.82 -8.48
C TYR A 659 -21.20 -16.56 -9.98
N LEU A 660 -21.89 -17.40 -10.71
CA LEU A 660 -22.06 -17.29 -12.16
C LEU A 660 -23.53 -17.32 -12.52
N ILE A 661 -23.97 -16.34 -13.31
CA ILE A 661 -25.32 -16.26 -13.88
C ILE A 661 -25.26 -16.12 -15.40
N SER A 662 -26.36 -16.44 -16.07
CA SER A 662 -26.47 -16.26 -17.51
C SER A 662 -26.59 -14.76 -17.87
N ARG A 663 -26.25 -14.39 -19.11
CA ARG A 663 -26.57 -13.05 -19.64
C ARG A 663 -28.07 -12.74 -19.61
N GLN A 664 -28.90 -13.74 -19.85
CA GLN A 664 -30.36 -13.61 -19.82
C GLN A 664 -30.83 -13.22 -18.41
N ALA A 665 -30.28 -13.86 -17.39
CA ALA A 665 -30.57 -13.56 -15.97
C ALA A 665 -30.09 -12.17 -15.57
N TRP A 666 -28.92 -11.74 -16.08
CA TRP A 666 -28.32 -10.45 -15.77
C TRP A 666 -28.99 -9.26 -16.44
N GLN A 667 -29.56 -9.45 -17.64
CA GLN A 667 -30.07 -8.35 -18.48
C GLN A 667 -31.03 -7.38 -17.76
N PRO A 668 -32.00 -7.84 -16.94
CA PRO A 668 -32.88 -6.94 -16.20
C PRO A 668 -32.17 -6.09 -15.13
N HIS A 669 -31.10 -6.64 -14.53
CA HIS A 669 -30.42 -6.11 -13.35
C HIS A 669 -29.15 -5.31 -13.69
N ARG A 670 -28.82 -5.20 -14.98
CA ARG A 670 -27.59 -4.55 -15.41
C ARG A 670 -27.55 -3.07 -15.07
N VAL A 671 -26.44 -2.60 -14.56
CA VAL A 671 -26.16 -1.17 -14.34
C VAL A 671 -25.31 -0.61 -15.49
N GLN A 672 -24.46 -1.45 -16.07
CA GLN A 672 -23.69 -1.14 -17.27
C GLN A 672 -23.60 -2.40 -18.13
N ASP A 673 -23.66 -2.25 -19.46
CA ASP A 673 -23.56 -3.37 -20.39
C ASP A 673 -22.12 -3.45 -20.91
N ALA A 674 -21.27 -4.10 -20.16
CA ALA A 674 -19.85 -4.24 -20.47
C ALA A 674 -19.34 -5.63 -20.09
N ASP A 675 -18.47 -6.18 -20.93
CA ASP A 675 -17.66 -7.32 -20.59
C ASP A 675 -16.32 -6.86 -19.99
N THR A 676 -15.81 -7.56 -19.00
CA THR A 676 -14.48 -7.31 -18.47
C THR A 676 -13.39 -7.83 -19.39
N MET A 677 -13.69 -8.91 -20.08
CA MET A 677 -12.83 -9.52 -21.09
C MET A 677 -13.64 -10.36 -22.09
N VAL A 678 -13.05 -10.59 -23.26
CA VAL A 678 -13.52 -11.63 -24.19
C VAL A 678 -12.46 -12.72 -24.24
N ALA A 679 -12.85 -13.94 -23.84
CA ALA A 679 -12.02 -15.14 -23.95
C ALA A 679 -12.19 -15.75 -25.32
N VAL A 680 -11.08 -16.09 -26.00
CA VAL A 680 -11.09 -16.58 -27.38
C VAL A 680 -10.34 -17.91 -27.48
N ALA A 681 -10.96 -18.90 -28.05
CA ALA A 681 -10.34 -20.17 -28.45
C ALA A 681 -10.14 -20.19 -29.96
N LEU A 682 -8.94 -20.49 -30.43
CA LEU A 682 -8.59 -20.57 -31.84
C LEU A 682 -8.97 -21.94 -32.40
N ARG A 683 -9.13 -22.01 -33.72
CA ARG A 683 -9.33 -23.28 -34.41
C ARG A 683 -8.04 -24.10 -34.48
N PRO A 684 -8.11 -25.42 -34.49
CA PRO A 684 -6.95 -26.28 -34.71
C PRO A 684 -6.22 -25.90 -35.99
N GLY A 685 -4.89 -25.78 -35.92
CA GLY A 685 -4.06 -25.42 -37.07
C GLY A 685 -3.80 -23.92 -37.27
N VAL A 686 -4.49 -23.05 -36.55
CA VAL A 686 -4.18 -21.59 -36.51
C VAL A 686 -3.08 -21.34 -35.53
N THR A 687 -2.02 -20.65 -35.95
CA THR A 687 -0.93 -20.27 -35.04
C THR A 687 -1.39 -19.14 -34.13
N LEU A 688 -0.83 -19.09 -32.91
CA LEU A 688 -1.16 -18.06 -31.91
C LEU A 688 -0.92 -16.63 -32.43
N SER A 689 0.12 -16.43 -33.24
CA SER A 689 0.43 -15.14 -33.88
C SER A 689 -0.58 -14.72 -34.92
N GLN A 690 -1.03 -15.66 -35.76
CA GLN A 690 -2.07 -15.42 -36.77
C GLN A 690 -3.41 -15.11 -36.11
N GLY A 691 -3.83 -15.93 -35.14
CA GLY A 691 -5.05 -15.71 -34.39
C GLY A 691 -5.03 -14.36 -33.64
N LYS A 692 -3.93 -14.03 -32.96
CA LYS A 692 -3.80 -12.74 -32.28
C LYS A 692 -3.91 -11.56 -33.24
N ALA A 693 -3.29 -11.62 -34.42
CA ALA A 693 -3.36 -10.56 -35.40
C ALA A 693 -4.78 -10.40 -35.99
N ALA A 694 -5.49 -11.50 -36.25
CA ALA A 694 -6.88 -11.47 -36.75
C ALA A 694 -7.83 -10.90 -35.69
N VAL A 695 -7.73 -11.38 -34.44
CA VAL A 695 -8.51 -10.90 -33.28
C VAL A 695 -8.24 -9.42 -33.00
N GLN A 696 -6.97 -8.96 -33.05
CA GLN A 696 -6.65 -7.56 -32.83
C GLN A 696 -7.26 -6.65 -33.89
N ARG A 697 -7.14 -7.01 -35.16
CA ARG A 697 -7.76 -6.23 -36.26
C ARG A 697 -9.29 -6.08 -36.11
N ALA A 698 -9.96 -7.13 -35.70
CA ALA A 698 -11.39 -7.06 -35.42
C ALA A 698 -11.69 -6.22 -34.15
N ALA A 699 -10.87 -6.34 -33.11
CA ALA A 699 -11.01 -5.60 -31.89
C ALA A 699 -10.76 -4.08 -32.08
N ASP A 700 -9.95 -3.68 -33.08
CA ASP A 700 -9.68 -2.27 -33.36
C ASP A 700 -10.95 -1.48 -33.72
N ALA A 701 -11.94 -2.12 -34.31
CA ALA A 701 -13.24 -1.51 -34.56
C ALA A 701 -14.05 -1.22 -33.26
N TYR A 702 -13.68 -1.84 -32.15
CA TYR A 702 -14.35 -1.74 -30.87
C TYR A 702 -13.54 -0.90 -29.86
N GLY A 703 -12.79 0.09 -30.32
CA GLY A 703 -12.00 0.99 -29.49
C GLY A 703 -10.64 0.40 -29.09
N SER A 704 -10.09 -0.50 -29.91
CA SER A 704 -8.76 -1.09 -29.77
C SER A 704 -8.48 -1.74 -28.40
N PRO A 705 -9.37 -2.60 -27.85
CA PRO A 705 -8.99 -3.43 -26.71
C PRO A 705 -7.82 -4.35 -27.10
N LYS A 706 -6.98 -4.71 -26.16
CA LYS A 706 -5.77 -5.47 -26.44
C LYS A 706 -6.04 -6.96 -26.46
N ALA A 707 -5.71 -7.62 -27.60
CA ALA A 707 -5.63 -9.06 -27.69
C ALA A 707 -4.31 -9.53 -27.06
N GLN A 708 -4.41 -10.32 -26.03
CA GLN A 708 -3.30 -10.83 -25.23
C GLN A 708 -3.29 -12.36 -25.26
N THR A 709 -2.12 -12.95 -25.31
CA THR A 709 -1.96 -14.38 -25.06
C THR A 709 -2.25 -14.68 -23.58
N ARG A 710 -2.48 -15.93 -23.23
CA ARG A 710 -2.68 -16.35 -21.83
C ARG A 710 -1.55 -15.84 -20.91
N ALA A 711 -0.29 -15.97 -21.35
CA ALA A 711 0.86 -15.50 -20.59
C ALA A 711 0.90 -13.97 -20.45
N GLU A 712 0.59 -13.22 -21.52
CA GLU A 712 0.50 -11.76 -21.48
C GLU A 712 -0.66 -11.29 -20.58
N TYR A 713 -1.79 -11.98 -20.59
CA TYR A 713 -2.93 -11.69 -19.73
C TYR A 713 -2.59 -11.91 -18.25
N ALA A 714 -1.98 -13.06 -17.91
CA ALA A 714 -1.51 -13.33 -16.56
C ALA A 714 -0.50 -12.27 -16.08
N ALA A 715 0.47 -11.91 -16.95
CA ALA A 715 1.45 -10.87 -16.64
C ALA A 715 0.81 -9.48 -16.44
N SER A 716 -0.18 -9.11 -17.27
CA SER A 716 -0.88 -7.82 -17.14
C SER A 716 -1.73 -7.76 -15.87
N SER A 717 -2.39 -8.86 -15.48
CA SER A 717 -3.15 -8.98 -14.25
C SER A 717 -2.25 -8.87 -13.01
N ALA A 718 -1.00 -9.34 -13.11
CA ALA A 718 0.00 -9.22 -12.05
C ALA A 718 0.65 -7.82 -11.96
N GLY A 719 0.42 -6.95 -12.94
CA GLY A 719 1.04 -5.61 -12.99
C GLY A 719 0.70 -4.71 -11.78
N ALA A 720 -0.54 -4.79 -11.28
CA ALA A 720 -0.95 -4.08 -10.07
C ALA A 720 -0.15 -4.52 -8.83
N VAL A 721 0.16 -5.81 -8.72
CA VAL A 721 1.01 -6.37 -7.64
C VAL A 721 2.44 -5.87 -7.77
N ASP A 722 2.99 -5.82 -8.98
CA ASP A 722 4.35 -5.31 -9.22
C ASP A 722 4.45 -3.80 -8.89
N MET A 723 3.42 -3.01 -9.20
CA MET A 723 3.33 -1.60 -8.80
C MET A 723 3.29 -1.45 -7.27
N MET A 724 2.45 -2.20 -6.59
CA MET A 724 2.37 -2.20 -5.11
C MET A 724 3.72 -2.60 -4.49
N LEU A 725 4.38 -3.62 -5.00
CA LEU A 725 5.71 -4.04 -4.55
C LEU A 725 6.77 -2.96 -4.78
N SER A 726 6.71 -2.23 -5.89
CA SER A 726 7.62 -1.12 -6.17
C SER A 726 7.49 0.00 -5.13
N VAL A 727 6.27 0.35 -4.74
CA VAL A 727 6.01 1.29 -3.64
C VAL A 727 6.61 0.78 -2.33
N VAL A 728 6.36 -0.50 -2.00
CA VAL A 728 6.89 -1.13 -0.79
C VAL A 728 8.43 -1.12 -0.78
N TYR A 729 9.08 -1.50 -1.88
CA TYR A 729 10.54 -1.49 -1.98
C TYR A 729 11.13 -0.09 -1.83
N ALA A 730 10.47 0.90 -2.34
CA ALA A 730 10.87 2.29 -2.22
C ALA A 730 10.81 2.80 -0.77
N LEU A 731 9.71 2.50 -0.06
CA LEU A 731 9.57 2.82 1.37
C LEU A 731 10.60 2.06 2.23
N LEU A 732 10.87 0.81 1.88
CA LEU A 732 11.85 -0.02 2.57
C LEU A 732 13.30 0.41 2.34
N ALA A 733 13.63 0.98 1.19
CA ALA A 733 14.96 1.53 0.93
C ALA A 733 15.35 2.57 1.99
N LEU A 734 14.39 3.40 2.43
CA LEU A 734 14.62 4.37 3.50
C LEU A 734 14.81 3.69 4.86
N ALA A 735 14.04 2.66 5.19
CA ALA A 735 14.22 1.90 6.43
C ALA A 735 15.59 1.20 6.48
N VAL A 736 16.06 0.65 5.37
CA VAL A 736 17.41 0.09 5.22
C VAL A 736 18.47 1.17 5.41
N LEU A 737 18.27 2.37 4.88
CA LEU A 737 19.19 3.50 5.10
C LEU A 737 19.32 3.85 6.57
N ILE A 738 18.21 3.91 7.31
CA ILE A 738 18.20 4.16 8.77
C ILE A 738 18.97 3.05 9.50
N ALA A 739 18.74 1.78 9.13
CA ALA A 739 19.45 0.65 9.72
C ALA A 739 20.96 0.71 9.46
N LEU A 740 21.37 1.10 8.25
CA LEU A 740 22.78 1.32 7.87
C LEU A 740 23.46 2.38 8.74
N LEU A 741 22.80 3.51 8.94
CA LEU A 741 23.31 4.56 9.80
C LEU A 741 23.42 4.08 11.26
N GLY A 742 22.45 3.28 11.71
CA GLY A 742 22.51 2.64 13.03
C GLY A 742 23.72 1.72 13.18
N ILE A 743 23.99 0.87 12.20
CA ILE A 743 25.19 -0.03 12.19
C ILE A 743 26.46 0.80 12.18
N ALA A 744 26.57 1.79 11.31
CA ALA A 744 27.77 2.63 11.20
C ALA A 744 28.03 3.42 12.48
N ASN A 745 26.99 3.92 13.15
CA ASN A 745 27.09 4.63 14.43
C ASN A 745 27.58 3.68 15.54
N THR A 746 26.97 2.51 15.69
CA THR A 746 27.35 1.51 16.71
C THR A 746 28.78 1.03 16.54
N LEU A 747 29.22 0.77 15.30
CA LEU A 747 30.58 0.37 15.02
C LEU A 747 31.59 1.49 15.27
N THR A 748 31.24 2.73 14.98
CA THR A 748 32.09 3.90 15.28
C THR A 748 32.33 4.01 16.77
N LEU A 749 31.29 3.86 17.59
CA LEU A 749 31.39 3.86 19.05
C LEU A 749 32.21 2.68 19.56
N ALA A 750 31.99 1.48 19.00
CA ALA A 750 32.77 0.29 19.35
C ALA A 750 34.27 0.45 19.08
N VAL A 751 34.67 1.12 18.01
CA VAL A 751 36.06 1.45 17.72
C VAL A 751 36.64 2.40 18.77
N HIS A 752 35.88 3.37 19.25
CA HIS A 752 36.32 4.29 20.30
C HIS A 752 36.50 3.60 21.65
N GLU A 753 35.59 2.70 22.05
CA GLU A 753 35.70 1.92 23.27
C GLU A 753 36.95 1.02 23.31
N ARG A 754 37.37 0.53 22.17
CA ARG A 754 38.47 -0.43 22.04
C ARG A 754 39.74 0.22 21.51
N THR A 755 39.84 1.56 21.67
CA THR A 755 41.00 2.31 21.15
C THR A 755 42.31 1.75 21.69
N ARG A 756 42.42 1.39 23.02
CA ARG A 756 43.58 0.80 23.63
C ARG A 756 43.88 -0.61 23.12
N GLU A 757 42.87 -1.49 22.98
CA GLU A 757 43.03 -2.83 22.40
C GLU A 757 43.54 -2.74 20.95
N LEU A 758 42.97 -1.85 20.15
CA LEU A 758 43.36 -1.63 18.77
C LEU A 758 44.75 -1.01 18.66
N GLY A 759 45.12 -0.14 19.61
CA GLY A 759 46.46 0.41 19.75
C GLY A 759 47.51 -0.67 20.05
N LEU A 760 47.22 -1.57 21.03
CA LEU A 760 48.06 -2.71 21.38
C LEU A 760 48.23 -3.69 20.21
N LEU A 761 47.17 -4.02 19.50
CA LEU A 761 47.23 -4.88 18.30
C LEU A 761 48.18 -4.28 17.23
N ARG A 762 48.13 -2.96 17.08
CA ARG A 762 49.06 -2.24 16.15
C ARG A 762 50.50 -2.23 16.69
N ALA A 763 50.68 -2.04 17.99
CA ALA A 763 52.02 -2.10 18.62
C ALA A 763 52.68 -3.48 18.51
N VAL A 764 51.87 -4.57 18.50
CA VAL A 764 52.31 -5.95 18.26
C VAL A 764 52.53 -6.27 16.79
N GLY A 765 52.36 -5.31 15.88
CA GLY A 765 52.68 -5.46 14.45
C GLY A 765 51.47 -5.62 13.50
N GLN A 766 50.22 -5.45 13.96
CA GLN A 766 49.07 -5.48 13.03
C GLN A 766 49.11 -4.29 12.08
N THR A 767 49.03 -4.53 10.78
CA THR A 767 49.05 -3.46 9.75
C THR A 767 47.73 -2.67 9.73
N ARG A 768 47.78 -1.43 9.20
CA ARG A 768 46.54 -0.62 8.97
C ARG A 768 45.53 -1.33 8.07
N GLY A 769 45.99 -2.08 7.07
CA GLY A 769 45.15 -2.88 6.16
C GLY A 769 44.43 -4.01 6.87
N GLN A 770 45.14 -4.77 7.71
CA GLN A 770 44.58 -5.85 8.51
C GLN A 770 43.54 -5.36 9.52
N LEU A 771 43.79 -4.22 10.17
CA LEU A 771 42.85 -3.60 11.10
C LEU A 771 41.58 -3.15 10.38
N ARG A 772 41.70 -2.52 9.21
CA ARG A 772 40.52 -2.17 8.35
C ARG A 772 39.75 -3.43 7.95
N ALA A 773 40.42 -4.48 7.54
CA ALA A 773 39.80 -5.73 7.14
C ALA A 773 39.04 -6.37 8.32
N MET A 774 39.66 -6.40 9.51
CA MET A 774 39.02 -6.93 10.73
C MET A 774 37.69 -6.23 11.06
N VAL A 775 37.68 -4.89 11.10
CA VAL A 775 36.47 -4.12 11.40
C VAL A 775 35.40 -4.28 10.30
N ARG A 776 35.80 -4.33 9.01
CA ARG A 776 34.87 -4.58 7.91
C ARG A 776 34.22 -5.96 8.01
N TRP A 777 35.00 -7.01 8.29
CA TRP A 777 34.46 -8.36 8.43
C TRP A 777 33.59 -8.52 9.67
N GLU A 778 33.86 -7.79 10.75
CA GLU A 778 32.95 -7.68 11.89
C GLU A 778 31.61 -7.10 11.46
N SER A 779 31.61 -6.01 10.67
CA SER A 779 30.38 -5.42 10.10
C SER A 779 29.62 -6.39 9.22
N VAL A 780 30.31 -7.09 8.32
CA VAL A 780 29.70 -8.08 7.40
C VAL A 780 29.07 -9.23 8.17
N LEU A 781 29.70 -9.70 9.24
CA LEU A 781 29.12 -10.75 10.10
C LEU A 781 27.83 -10.30 10.79
N VAL A 782 27.82 -9.08 11.33
CA VAL A 782 26.61 -8.49 11.96
C VAL A 782 25.50 -8.36 10.92
N ALA A 783 25.84 -7.88 9.72
CA ALA A 783 24.88 -7.74 8.64
C ALA A 783 24.40 -9.10 8.10
N ALA A 784 25.28 -10.08 7.99
CA ALA A 784 24.90 -11.43 7.60
C ALA A 784 23.90 -12.05 8.58
N PHE A 785 24.12 -11.89 9.89
CA PHE A 785 23.18 -12.35 10.90
C PHE A 785 21.84 -11.63 10.78
N GLY A 786 21.85 -10.29 10.70
CA GLY A 786 20.60 -9.52 10.55
C GLY A 786 19.85 -9.87 9.27
N THR A 787 20.55 -10.00 8.14
CA THR A 787 19.93 -10.30 6.84
C THR A 787 19.40 -11.73 6.78
N THR A 788 20.18 -12.74 7.19
CA THR A 788 19.71 -14.14 7.16
C THR A 788 18.56 -14.37 8.14
N GLY A 789 18.63 -13.77 9.36
CA GLY A 789 17.55 -13.81 10.32
C GLY A 789 16.29 -13.10 9.81
N GLY A 790 16.47 -11.96 9.15
CA GLY A 790 15.39 -11.21 8.52
C GLY A 790 14.74 -11.97 7.36
N LEU A 791 15.55 -12.61 6.50
CA LEU A 791 15.04 -13.46 5.42
C LEU A 791 14.21 -14.63 5.94
N ALA A 792 14.72 -15.37 6.95
CA ALA A 792 14.00 -16.49 7.54
C ALA A 792 12.67 -16.05 8.18
N LEU A 793 12.72 -15.00 9.01
CA LEU A 793 11.55 -14.45 9.67
C LEU A 793 10.54 -13.92 8.65
N GLY A 794 10.99 -13.12 7.69
CA GLY A 794 10.13 -12.52 6.66
C GLY A 794 9.50 -13.56 5.73
N ALA A 795 10.23 -14.63 5.36
CA ALA A 795 9.69 -15.72 4.57
C ALA A 795 8.58 -16.48 5.34
N PHE A 796 8.79 -16.74 6.64
CA PHE A 796 7.77 -17.34 7.50
C PHE A 796 6.53 -16.44 7.62
N LEU A 797 6.71 -15.16 7.89
CA LEU A 797 5.60 -14.21 8.02
C LEU A 797 4.87 -14.01 6.69
N GLY A 798 5.61 -13.98 5.56
CA GLY A 798 5.04 -13.92 4.22
C GLY A 798 4.20 -15.15 3.88
N TRP A 799 4.68 -16.34 4.24
CA TRP A 799 3.92 -17.58 4.13
C TRP A 799 2.63 -17.53 4.97
N ALA A 800 2.74 -17.11 6.22
CA ALA A 800 1.60 -17.04 7.13
C ALA A 800 0.53 -16.05 6.64
N LEU A 801 0.97 -14.87 6.14
CA LEU A 801 0.06 -13.88 5.59
C LEU A 801 -0.64 -14.38 4.32
N THR A 802 0.10 -15.07 3.43
CA THR A 802 -0.47 -15.67 2.21
C THR A 802 -1.55 -16.69 2.58
N ARG A 803 -1.28 -17.57 3.56
CA ARG A 803 -2.25 -18.56 4.00
C ARG A 803 -3.46 -17.97 4.73
N ALA A 804 -3.25 -16.94 5.55
CA ALA A 804 -4.34 -16.24 6.23
C ALA A 804 -5.25 -15.44 5.28
N ALA A 805 -4.69 -14.97 4.16
CA ALA A 805 -5.45 -14.26 3.12
C ALA A 805 -6.17 -15.21 2.15
N ASP A 806 -5.80 -16.48 2.11
CA ASP A 806 -6.36 -17.50 1.23
C ASP A 806 -7.57 -18.18 1.87
N SER A 807 -8.73 -17.53 1.83
CA SER A 807 -9.98 -18.05 2.38
C SER A 807 -10.49 -19.29 1.64
N ALA A 808 -10.10 -19.47 0.38
CA ALA A 808 -10.56 -20.59 -0.47
C ALA A 808 -9.61 -21.81 -0.47
N GLY A 809 -8.42 -21.71 0.15
CA GLY A 809 -7.42 -22.78 0.18
C GLY A 809 -6.75 -23.10 -1.17
N THR A 810 -6.95 -22.23 -2.17
CA THR A 810 -6.43 -22.41 -3.53
C THR A 810 -5.13 -21.64 -3.81
N GLY A 811 -4.69 -20.84 -2.86
CA GLY A 811 -3.53 -19.96 -3.00
C GLY A 811 -2.21 -20.71 -3.11
N SER A 812 -1.41 -20.34 -4.11
CA SER A 812 -0.07 -20.87 -4.35
C SER A 812 0.95 -20.13 -3.52
N PHE A 813 1.79 -20.87 -2.80
CA PHE A 813 2.93 -20.30 -2.10
C PHE A 813 4.16 -20.30 -3.00
N ALA A 814 4.78 -19.12 -3.18
CA ALA A 814 5.98 -18.97 -3.98
C ALA A 814 7.12 -18.33 -3.18
N LEU A 815 8.29 -18.96 -3.23
CA LEU A 815 9.55 -18.40 -2.72
C LEU A 815 10.37 -17.85 -3.90
N PRO A 816 10.43 -16.52 -4.08
CA PRO A 816 11.16 -15.92 -5.19
C PRO A 816 12.67 -15.90 -4.90
N ALA A 817 13.35 -17.05 -5.07
CA ALA A 817 14.76 -17.25 -4.71
C ALA A 817 15.70 -16.18 -5.30
N GLY A 818 15.47 -15.73 -6.55
CA GLY A 818 16.27 -14.68 -7.18
C GLY A 818 16.14 -13.34 -6.46
N ARG A 819 14.90 -12.91 -6.13
CA ARG A 819 14.66 -11.66 -5.39
C ARG A 819 15.21 -11.75 -3.96
N LEU A 820 15.08 -12.89 -3.29
CA LEU A 820 15.64 -13.12 -1.96
C LEU A 820 17.18 -13.11 -1.96
N ALA A 821 17.82 -13.63 -3.00
CA ALA A 821 19.27 -13.55 -3.19
C ALA A 821 19.72 -12.09 -3.37
N VAL A 822 18.96 -11.27 -4.10
CA VAL A 822 19.23 -9.81 -4.21
C VAL A 822 19.12 -9.14 -2.84
N VAL A 823 18.10 -9.44 -2.05
CA VAL A 823 17.94 -8.89 -0.69
C VAL A 823 19.12 -9.29 0.20
N LEU A 824 19.57 -10.55 0.12
CA LEU A 824 20.74 -11.02 0.84
C LEU A 824 22.01 -10.24 0.43
N LEU A 825 22.21 -10.09 -0.86
CA LEU A 825 23.36 -9.37 -1.41
C LEU A 825 23.38 -7.90 -1.00
N VAL A 826 22.23 -7.23 -1.12
CA VAL A 826 22.05 -5.84 -0.69
C VAL A 826 22.32 -5.68 0.80
N GLY A 827 21.79 -6.58 1.65
CA GLY A 827 22.03 -6.56 3.08
C GLY A 827 23.50 -6.75 3.46
N LEU A 828 24.21 -7.66 2.79
CA LEU A 828 25.65 -7.86 2.98
C LEU A 828 26.48 -6.66 2.51
N LEU A 829 26.15 -6.10 1.34
CA LEU A 829 26.77 -4.88 0.83
C LEU A 829 26.54 -3.69 1.76
N ALA A 830 25.33 -3.57 2.26
CA ALA A 830 24.95 -2.57 3.24
C ALA A 830 25.81 -2.64 4.50
N GLY A 831 26.05 -3.85 5.04
CA GLY A 831 26.94 -4.07 6.16
C GLY A 831 28.41 -3.72 5.83
N ALA A 832 28.90 -4.08 4.67
CA ALA A 832 30.23 -3.72 4.22
C ALA A 832 30.42 -2.20 4.11
N LEU A 833 29.45 -1.48 3.55
CA LEU A 833 29.44 -0.02 3.43
C LEU A 833 29.38 0.67 4.79
N ALA A 834 28.51 0.20 5.71
CA ALA A 834 28.42 0.73 7.08
C ALA A 834 29.75 0.63 7.82
N GLY A 835 30.55 -0.42 7.56
CA GLY A 835 31.87 -0.64 8.14
C GLY A 835 33.00 0.23 7.59
N LEU A 836 32.82 0.92 6.43
CA LEU A 836 33.92 1.64 5.78
C LEU A 836 34.48 2.80 6.61
N ARG A 837 33.62 3.67 7.12
CA ARG A 837 34.03 4.84 7.94
C ARG A 837 34.62 4.43 9.29
N PRO A 838 34.01 3.53 10.08
CA PRO A 838 34.60 3.02 11.32
C PRO A 838 35.97 2.35 11.10
N ALA A 839 36.11 1.53 10.07
CA ALA A 839 37.34 0.87 9.73
C ALA A 839 38.48 1.85 9.35
N ALA A 840 38.13 2.90 8.58
CA ALA A 840 39.11 3.94 8.23
C ALA A 840 39.58 4.75 9.46
N ARG A 841 38.65 5.03 10.41
CA ARG A 841 39.00 5.70 11.67
C ARG A 841 39.88 4.84 12.57
N ALA A 842 39.55 3.55 12.72
CA ALA A 842 40.37 2.60 13.47
C ALA A 842 41.80 2.53 12.95
N ALA A 843 42.00 2.53 11.64
CA ALA A 843 43.32 2.47 11.03
C ALA A 843 44.14 3.76 11.16
N ARG A 844 43.52 4.88 11.46
CA ARG A 844 44.20 6.19 11.66
C ARG A 844 44.51 6.52 13.11
N LEU A 845 44.25 5.59 14.05
CA LEU A 845 44.58 5.77 15.46
C LEU A 845 46.10 5.93 15.64
N ASP A 846 46.50 6.92 16.45
CA ASP A 846 47.89 7.10 16.88
C ASP A 846 48.17 6.07 17.98
N ILE A 847 49.24 5.27 17.78
CA ILE A 847 49.58 4.16 18.63
C ILE A 847 50.00 4.65 20.03
N LEU A 848 50.83 5.72 20.12
CA LEU A 848 51.32 6.25 21.37
C LEU A 848 50.17 6.86 22.21
N ARG A 849 49.29 7.61 21.58
CA ARG A 849 48.08 8.16 22.22
C ARG A 849 47.08 7.08 22.60
N ALA A 850 46.92 6.03 21.79
CA ALA A 850 46.00 4.96 22.05
C ALA A 850 46.41 4.06 23.20
N VAL A 851 47.70 3.84 23.40
CA VAL A 851 48.26 3.07 24.52
C VAL A 851 48.32 3.90 25.83
N ALA A 852 48.54 5.22 25.70
CA ALA A 852 48.58 6.15 26.84
C ALA A 852 47.20 6.68 27.28
N ALA A 853 46.10 6.33 26.54
CA ALA A 853 44.77 6.68 26.94
C ALA A 853 44.29 5.80 28.09
N ASP A 854 44.07 6.44 29.29
CA ASP A 854 43.46 5.83 30.47
C ASP A 854 41.95 5.55 30.29
#